data_f665adf6bb150c3f140c5f03c55bd469
#
_entry.id   f665adf6bb150c3f140c5f03c55bd469
#
_cell.length_a   1.000
_cell.length_b   1.000
_cell.length_c   1.000
_cell.angle_alpha   90.00
_cell.angle_beta   90.00
_cell.angle_gamma   90.00
#
_symmetry.space_group_name_H-M   'P 1'
#
loop_
_entity.id
_entity.type
_entity.pdbx_description
1 polymer ?
#
loop_
_entity_poly.entity_id
_entity_poly.type
_entity_poly.pdbx_seq_one_letter_code
_entity_poly.pdbx_strand_id
1 'polypeptide(L)'
;MLSANAVRFAQSRFALALTRCERKSFNHREQRVSQRKHGDNQSRIGSAIWNLIFLAFVSCVFFAQGRAAETELRNEVLRVRIGADGSYVIAAGNNSPIIRAGVAAEVDHRWIRSAEYPRHEIVDSDFEDALGRGHQERVTFTGLAKQPDLAYTIRVYSSRPFGEIRVEVQNHSGRSFDVQSLRSVDALGNVILDLHANQGADRVLSDSFSEDWPPLQIYDLGKAPNGLHLGVGSQMIYNQQSKESVFFGALGADHLLTILHLQTKTGATGPTISAFTVDSTGTTEIMATNEESGVREGPKENLVELTLPVNDGESLSSEPLMFAAGPDYHAQLENYGAAIRELHHSRIPEDNMLGWWSWTAFYMRITEGNSFTNALWLAQHLKDLGYDWFHFDFGYGYARGDYATPNATKFPNGMRPLTQRIAQLGLNIGIWTAPFEVGEFGSIYQNHKDWLVHNVKGEPIQVTTDEEVRSEKVFALDCTNPGAQEFLRETYRTLVREWQVKYIKLDFMDTTAVEGYFYRPHTTALENIRIGLQVIRDAVGDTVLLDKDGSPMLTPVGIVDQGRVSQDTGHTFERSKEAAPGIAARYYMHRNFFVNDPDAFTVSRQQIEERKIQAPLTLDEAKVSIALSAVSGGMYEIGDDLPTLGADADRVALVTNPDLLRIAKLGRAALPMDLLSYRAEDEQPSVFLLREDARQLVLAVFNWTEKPSSHRFSFADLKLAAGRKYRFTDIFDSQREVPANGDSITVDQPAHSVQLLKIVDTAVPAATPSVSIEVPNHAKVDETVKLAATADPNGVPALSYHWDFGDGTSEQGRQVAHAYTMSGTYTVRLTVDGVDGVVAEKQTSISVNGTEKIGLPTRYYEGERNSV
;
A
#
# COMPACT_ATOMS: atom_id res chain seq x y z
N MET A 1 7.29 -10.51 38.35
CA MET A 1 7.83 -9.64 39.42
C MET A 1 9.05 -8.92 38.89
N LEU A 2 9.05 -7.60 38.93
CA LEU A 2 9.93 -6.64 38.25
C LEU A 2 9.36 -6.30 36.84
N SER A 3 8.67 -5.20 36.68
CA SER A 3 9.08 -3.83 36.82
C SER A 3 7.88 -2.89 36.77
N ALA A 4 7.73 -2.12 37.77
CA ALA A 4 7.01 -0.86 37.74
C ALA A 4 8.05 0.19 38.10
N ASN A 5 8.53 0.97 37.09
CA ASN A 5 9.17 2.26 37.31
C ASN A 5 9.75 2.77 35.99
N ALA A 6 8.97 3.49 35.23
CA ALA A 6 9.42 4.48 34.26
C ALA A 6 8.25 5.28 33.65
N VAL A 7 7.46 5.92 34.50
CA VAL A 7 6.62 7.04 34.10
C VAL A 7 6.67 8.08 35.18
N ARG A 8 7.65 8.98 35.06
CA ARG A 8 7.70 10.32 35.67
C ARG A 8 9.03 10.97 35.31
N PHE A 9 9.06 11.73 34.21
CA PHE A 9 9.95 12.91 34.09
C PHE A 9 9.83 13.46 32.65
N ALA A 10 8.85 14.29 32.44
CA ALA A 10 8.87 15.27 31.35
C ALA A 10 7.80 16.33 31.56
N GLN A 11 7.95 17.10 32.64
CA GLN A 11 7.35 18.44 32.77
C GLN A 11 8.34 19.27 33.58
N SER A 12 9.13 20.06 32.88
CA SER A 12 9.65 21.37 33.32
C SER A 12 10.99 21.66 32.65
N ARG A 13 10.97 22.62 31.78
CA ARG A 13 12.01 23.62 31.53
C ARG A 13 12.06 24.04 30.06
N PHE A 14 11.20 24.98 29.74
CA PHE A 14 11.49 25.94 28.68
C PHE A 14 11.47 27.32 29.33
N ALA A 15 12.63 27.87 29.55
CA ALA A 15 12.85 29.32 29.68
C ALA A 15 14.37 29.60 29.59
N LEU A 16 14.70 30.54 28.77
CA LEU A 16 15.95 31.32 28.63
C LEU A 16 17.11 30.68 27.85
N ALA A 17 17.31 31.23 26.65
CA ALA A 17 18.56 31.96 26.30
C ALA A 17 18.41 32.72 24.99
N LEU A 18 18.08 33.98 25.04
CA LEU A 18 18.42 35.01 24.06
C LEU A 18 19.84 35.47 24.32
N THR A 19 20.74 35.49 23.34
CA THR A 19 21.59 36.66 23.03
C THR A 19 22.62 36.36 21.92
N ARG A 20 22.55 37.22 20.89
CA ARG A 20 23.63 37.78 20.08
C ARG A 20 24.57 36.87 19.23
N CYS A 21 24.58 37.03 17.94
CA CYS A 21 25.72 37.66 17.27
C CYS A 21 25.46 38.06 15.82
N GLU A 22 26.03 39.22 15.53
CA GLU A 22 25.97 40.14 14.42
C GLU A 22 26.41 39.64 13.04
N ARG A 23 25.75 40.27 12.04
CA ARG A 23 26.16 40.71 10.71
C ARG A 23 27.59 40.42 10.25
N LYS A 24 27.72 39.94 9.03
CA LYS A 24 28.61 40.49 8.01
C LYS A 24 28.05 40.34 6.58
N SER A 25 27.92 41.47 5.94
CA SER A 25 27.58 41.70 4.55
C SER A 25 28.76 41.39 3.61
N PHE A 26 28.49 40.95 2.39
CA PHE A 26 29.31 41.30 1.23
C PHE A 26 28.47 41.40 -0.04
N ASN A 27 28.68 42.55 -0.69
CA ASN A 27 28.15 43.08 -1.95
C ASN A 27 28.84 42.51 -3.21
N HIS A 28 28.14 42.73 -4.32
CA HIS A 28 28.55 43.00 -5.72
C HIS A 28 28.24 41.88 -6.73
N ARG A 29 27.70 42.10 -7.90
CA ARG A 29 27.67 43.26 -8.80
C ARG A 29 26.67 43.04 -9.93
N GLU A 30 26.07 44.14 -10.35
CA GLU A 30 25.24 44.34 -11.54
C GLU A 30 25.90 43.90 -12.87
N GLN A 31 25.05 43.59 -13.86
CA GLN A 31 25.22 44.15 -15.20
C GLN A 31 23.92 44.18 -16.01
N ARG A 32 23.60 45.36 -16.47
CA ARG A 32 22.56 45.80 -17.42
C ARG A 32 22.94 45.43 -18.87
N VAL A 33 21.88 45.36 -19.73
CA VAL A 33 21.83 45.99 -21.12
C VAL A 33 20.37 45.70 -21.59
N SER A 34 19.56 46.68 -21.76
CA SER A 34 19.25 47.79 -22.66
C SER A 34 18.33 47.42 -23.84
N GLN A 35 17.16 48.02 -23.79
CA GLN A 35 16.39 48.79 -24.79
C GLN A 35 16.23 48.29 -26.24
N ARG A 36 15.01 48.36 -26.75
CA ARG A 36 14.60 49.34 -27.81
C ARG A 36 13.08 49.41 -28.00
N LYS A 37 12.72 50.66 -28.12
CA LYS A 37 11.45 51.33 -28.43
C LYS A 37 10.98 51.12 -29.89
N HIS A 38 9.69 51.35 -30.12
CA HIS A 38 9.00 52.19 -31.11
C HIS A 38 7.48 51.92 -31.02
N GLY A 39 6.53 52.84 -31.03
CA GLY A 39 6.43 54.20 -31.41
C GLY A 39 5.03 54.48 -32.01
N ASP A 40 4.32 55.45 -31.43
CA ASP A 40 3.35 56.37 -32.02
C ASP A 40 2.09 55.83 -32.79
N ASN A 41 0.92 56.37 -32.75
CA ASN A 41 0.41 57.74 -32.62
C ASN A 41 -1.12 57.80 -32.69
N GLN A 42 -1.71 58.81 -32.01
CA GLN A 42 -2.92 59.64 -32.35
C GLN A 42 -4.29 58.98 -32.40
N SER A 43 -5.36 59.48 -31.84
CA SER A 43 -5.82 60.92 -31.91
C SER A 43 -6.97 61.23 -30.95
N ARG A 44 -7.00 62.39 -30.46
CA ARG A 44 -8.04 63.13 -29.74
C ARG A 44 -9.40 63.12 -30.47
N ILE A 45 -10.53 63.08 -29.74
CA ILE A 45 -11.66 64.03 -29.75
C ILE A 45 -12.79 63.44 -28.84
N GLY A 46 -13.33 64.25 -27.93
CA GLY A 46 -14.61 63.96 -27.29
C GLY A 46 -14.70 64.25 -25.80
N SER A 47 -14.30 65.43 -25.32
CA SER A 47 -14.71 65.91 -24.00
C SER A 47 -16.06 66.64 -24.10
N ALA A 48 -16.86 66.48 -23.05
CA ALA A 48 -18.16 67.13 -22.74
C ALA A 48 -19.39 66.31 -23.05
N ILE A 49 -19.76 65.45 -22.04
CA ILE A 49 -21.13 65.02 -21.60
C ILE A 49 -20.99 63.92 -20.57
N TRP A 50 -20.19 64.09 -19.52
CA TRP A 50 -20.14 63.12 -18.43
C TRP A 50 -20.06 63.70 -17.02
N ASN A 51 -20.49 64.96 -16.85
CA ASN A 51 -20.45 65.62 -15.54
C ASN A 51 -21.82 65.81 -14.86
N LEU A 52 -22.88 65.08 -15.24
CA LEU A 52 -24.21 65.16 -14.61
C LEU A 52 -24.85 63.80 -14.20
N ILE A 53 -24.14 62.68 -14.34
CA ILE A 53 -24.60 61.35 -13.86
C ILE A 53 -23.73 60.85 -12.68
N PHE A 54 -22.68 61.58 -12.28
CA PHE A 54 -21.77 61.15 -11.24
C PHE A 54 -22.18 61.63 -9.82
N LEU A 55 -23.29 62.33 -9.64
CA LEU A 55 -23.75 62.83 -8.33
C LEU A 55 -25.04 62.15 -7.82
N ALA A 56 -25.58 61.17 -8.53
CA ALA A 56 -26.77 60.41 -8.09
C ALA A 56 -26.48 58.94 -7.77
N PHE A 57 -25.21 58.48 -7.88
CA PHE A 57 -24.82 57.10 -7.57
C PHE A 57 -23.90 56.95 -6.35
N VAL A 58 -23.67 58.05 -5.60
CA VAL A 58 -22.79 58.02 -4.40
C VAL A 58 -23.56 57.90 -3.07
N SER A 59 -24.86 57.65 -3.10
CA SER A 59 -25.66 57.60 -1.87
C SER A 59 -26.47 56.33 -1.67
N CYS A 60 -26.00 55.18 -2.14
CA CYS A 60 -26.53 53.88 -1.73
C CYS A 60 -25.51 52.73 -1.88
N VAL A 61 -24.26 52.92 -1.51
CA VAL A 61 -23.39 51.79 -1.11
C VAL A 61 -23.42 51.75 0.41
N PHE A 62 -24.54 51.38 0.96
CA PHE A 62 -24.51 50.69 2.25
C PHE A 62 -23.64 49.44 2.02
N PHE A 63 -22.46 49.46 2.64
CA PHE A 63 -21.79 48.22 2.99
C PHE A 63 -22.78 47.40 3.83
N ALA A 64 -23.61 46.61 3.18
CA ALA A 64 -24.10 45.39 3.78
C ALA A 64 -22.82 44.56 4.03
N GLN A 65 -22.31 44.60 5.25
CA GLN A 65 -21.56 43.48 5.79
C GLN A 65 -22.57 42.33 5.74
N GLY A 66 -22.66 41.65 4.58
CA GLY A 66 -23.38 40.41 4.43
C GLY A 66 -22.64 39.46 5.36
N ARG A 67 -23.25 39.09 6.49
CA ARG A 67 -22.92 37.83 7.12
C ARG A 67 -23.00 36.80 5.99
N ALA A 68 -21.89 36.12 5.70
CA ALA A 68 -21.94 34.99 4.80
C ALA A 68 -23.09 34.08 5.26
N ALA A 69 -24.03 33.78 4.36
CA ALA A 69 -25.13 32.89 4.66
C ALA A 69 -24.54 31.50 4.87
N GLU A 70 -25.09 30.71 5.78
CA GLU A 70 -24.76 29.28 5.85
C GLU A 70 -25.05 28.64 4.50
N THR A 71 -24.11 27.82 4.01
CA THR A 71 -24.23 27.08 2.76
C THR A 71 -24.19 25.57 3.03
N GLU A 72 -24.73 24.78 2.12
CA GLU A 72 -24.80 23.32 2.30
C GLU A 72 -24.48 22.58 1.00
N LEU A 73 -23.49 21.71 1.08
CA LEU A 73 -23.17 20.69 0.08
C LEU A 73 -23.74 19.34 0.53
N ARG A 74 -24.31 18.58 -0.40
CA ARG A 74 -24.89 17.27 -0.07
C ARG A 74 -24.93 16.32 -1.25
N ASN A 75 -24.92 15.03 -0.93
CA ASN A 75 -25.33 13.94 -1.80
C ASN A 75 -26.35 13.03 -1.06
N GLU A 76 -26.55 11.80 -1.52
CA GLU A 76 -27.50 10.88 -0.91
C GLU A 76 -27.12 10.44 0.52
N VAL A 77 -25.81 10.43 0.85
CA VAL A 77 -25.30 9.87 2.12
C VAL A 77 -24.58 10.90 3.01
N LEU A 78 -24.11 12.01 2.45
CA LEU A 78 -23.36 13.03 3.16
C LEU A 78 -24.03 14.39 3.09
N ARG A 79 -23.89 15.16 4.17
CA ARG A 79 -24.23 16.57 4.24
C ARG A 79 -23.09 17.34 4.91
N VAL A 80 -22.64 18.40 4.23
CA VAL A 80 -21.63 19.33 4.73
C VAL A 80 -22.23 20.72 4.77
N ARG A 81 -22.18 21.39 5.93
CA ARG A 81 -22.61 22.78 6.08
C ARG A 81 -21.43 23.64 6.42
N ILE A 82 -21.32 24.77 5.74
CA ILE A 82 -20.33 25.81 6.03
C ILE A 82 -21.01 26.89 6.87
N GLY A 83 -20.51 27.13 8.05
CA GLY A 83 -21.02 28.14 8.98
C GLY A 83 -20.67 29.56 8.55
N ALA A 84 -21.40 30.53 9.10
CA ALA A 84 -21.15 31.93 8.88
C ALA A 84 -19.78 32.41 9.43
N ASP A 85 -19.06 31.58 10.15
CA ASP A 85 -17.71 31.79 10.68
C ASP A 85 -16.63 31.07 9.82
N GLY A 86 -17.03 30.46 8.71
CA GLY A 86 -16.15 29.69 7.84
C GLY A 86 -15.75 28.32 8.40
N SER A 87 -16.31 27.88 9.56
CA SER A 87 -16.17 26.50 10.01
C SER A 87 -17.07 25.58 9.22
N TYR A 88 -16.74 24.28 9.15
CA TYR A 88 -17.57 23.31 8.47
C TYR A 88 -18.08 22.23 9.44
N VAL A 89 -19.21 21.60 9.06
CA VAL A 89 -19.88 20.54 9.83
C VAL A 89 -20.17 19.37 8.89
N ILE A 90 -19.73 18.17 9.27
CA ILE A 90 -20.02 16.94 8.52
C ILE A 90 -21.09 16.12 9.26
N ALA A 91 -22.06 15.59 8.52
CA ALA A 91 -23.10 14.71 9.02
C ALA A 91 -23.41 13.59 8.00
N ALA A 92 -23.89 12.44 8.47
CA ALA A 92 -24.42 11.38 7.63
C ALA A 92 -25.89 11.68 7.29
N GLY A 93 -26.20 11.90 6.03
CA GLY A 93 -27.55 12.19 5.57
C GLY A 93 -28.23 13.32 6.34
N ASN A 94 -29.38 13.03 6.94
CA ASN A 94 -30.15 13.98 7.74
C ASN A 94 -29.87 13.90 9.26
N ASN A 95 -28.88 13.08 9.67
CA ASN A 95 -28.55 12.89 11.08
C ASN A 95 -27.95 14.15 11.72
N SER A 96 -27.75 14.10 13.04
CA SER A 96 -27.03 15.14 13.78
C SER A 96 -25.57 15.25 13.30
N PRO A 97 -24.90 16.38 13.56
CA PRO A 97 -23.48 16.53 13.22
C PRO A 97 -22.60 15.45 13.86
N ILE A 98 -21.69 14.88 13.06
CA ILE A 98 -20.65 13.98 13.55
C ILE A 98 -19.43 14.78 14.00
N ILE A 99 -19.05 15.80 13.24
CA ILE A 99 -17.89 16.66 13.54
C ILE A 99 -18.18 18.10 13.12
N ARG A 100 -17.64 19.05 13.91
CA ARG A 100 -17.48 20.44 13.51
C ARG A 100 -16.01 20.79 13.57
N ALA A 101 -15.46 21.35 12.50
CA ALA A 101 -14.06 21.70 12.42
C ALA A 101 -13.80 23.02 11.67
N GLY A 102 -12.64 23.58 11.91
CA GLY A 102 -11.99 24.60 11.10
C GLY A 102 -10.74 24.02 10.46
N VAL A 103 -9.93 24.91 9.90
CA VAL A 103 -8.63 24.57 9.31
C VAL A 103 -7.53 25.43 9.93
N ALA A 104 -6.27 24.97 9.84
CA ALA A 104 -5.12 25.68 10.36
C ALA A 104 -3.87 25.42 9.52
N ALA A 105 -2.83 26.20 9.73
CA ALA A 105 -1.49 25.94 9.19
C ALA A 105 -0.44 26.29 10.24
N GLU A 106 0.66 25.55 10.28
CA GLU A 106 1.84 25.90 11.04
C GLU A 106 2.81 26.66 10.12
N VAL A 107 3.01 27.92 10.46
CA VAL A 107 3.79 28.86 9.65
C VAL A 107 4.81 29.56 10.56
N ASP A 108 6.09 29.53 10.20
CA ASP A 108 7.19 30.06 11.02
C ASP A 108 7.13 29.51 12.48
N HIS A 109 6.84 28.20 12.64
CA HIS A 109 6.67 27.49 13.94
C HIS A 109 5.51 28.04 14.80
N ARG A 110 4.50 28.62 14.17
CA ARG A 110 3.28 29.10 14.82
C ARG A 110 2.04 28.56 14.10
N TRP A 111 1.15 27.91 14.84
CA TRP A 111 -0.18 27.59 14.38
C TRP A 111 -1.02 28.85 14.17
N ILE A 112 -1.52 29.05 12.96
CA ILE A 112 -2.53 30.04 12.59
C ILE A 112 -3.81 29.32 12.24
N ARG A 113 -4.93 29.70 12.83
CA ARG A 113 -6.23 29.04 12.65
C ARG A 113 -7.20 29.90 11.86
N SER A 114 -8.08 29.28 11.10
CA SER A 114 -9.13 29.97 10.36
C SER A 114 -9.95 30.91 11.22
N ALA A 115 -10.21 30.56 12.49
CA ALA A 115 -10.95 31.39 13.45
C ALA A 115 -10.20 32.68 13.89
N GLU A 116 -8.90 32.82 13.62
CA GLU A 116 -8.12 34.03 13.95
C GLU A 116 -8.26 35.13 12.89
N TYR A 117 -8.76 34.78 11.69
CA TYR A 117 -8.86 35.71 10.59
C TYR A 117 -10.08 36.61 10.69
N PRO A 118 -9.91 37.94 10.49
CA PRO A 118 -11.02 38.90 10.60
C PRO A 118 -12.02 38.86 9.47
N ARG A 119 -11.66 38.24 8.32
CA ARG A 119 -12.52 38.18 7.12
C ARG A 119 -12.39 36.84 6.46
N HIS A 120 -13.49 36.36 5.88
CA HIS A 120 -13.49 35.23 4.97
C HIS A 120 -14.51 35.45 3.83
N GLU A 121 -14.29 34.75 2.74
CA GLU A 121 -15.15 34.72 1.56
C GLU A 121 -15.47 33.26 1.23
N ILE A 122 -16.70 32.98 0.85
CA ILE A 122 -17.16 31.66 0.44
C ILE A 122 -17.54 31.75 -1.03
N VAL A 123 -16.99 30.85 -1.86
CA VAL A 123 -17.26 30.75 -3.29
C VAL A 123 -17.74 29.34 -3.60
N ASP A 124 -19.00 29.25 -4.08
CA ASP A 124 -19.62 28.02 -4.55
C ASP A 124 -19.33 27.80 -6.05
N SER A 125 -19.08 26.58 -6.46
CA SER A 125 -18.90 26.19 -7.85
C SER A 125 -19.09 24.69 -8.08
N ASP A 126 -19.36 24.33 -9.31
CA ASP A 126 -19.30 22.93 -9.77
C ASP A 126 -17.84 22.55 -10.05
N PHE A 127 -17.54 21.27 -9.93
CA PHE A 127 -16.25 20.71 -10.33
C PHE A 127 -16.42 19.36 -11.05
N GLU A 128 -15.39 19.01 -11.81
CA GLU A 128 -15.22 17.70 -12.43
C GLU A 128 -13.74 17.32 -12.38
N ASP A 129 -13.45 16.12 -11.89
CA ASP A 129 -12.10 15.56 -11.79
C ASP A 129 -12.09 14.06 -12.14
N ALA A 130 -10.97 13.37 -11.86
CA ALA A 130 -10.81 11.95 -12.14
C ALA A 130 -11.85 11.07 -11.41
N LEU A 131 -12.33 11.48 -10.22
CA LEU A 131 -13.31 10.74 -9.42
C LEU A 131 -14.76 11.06 -9.81
N GLY A 132 -15.00 12.10 -10.60
CA GLY A 132 -16.34 12.46 -11.09
C GLY A 132 -16.70 13.92 -10.90
N ARG A 133 -18.01 14.17 -10.90
CA ARG A 133 -18.59 15.51 -10.79
C ARG A 133 -19.21 15.74 -9.43
N GLY A 134 -19.27 17.01 -9.03
CA GLY A 134 -19.90 17.40 -7.79
C GLY A 134 -19.97 18.91 -7.60
N HIS A 135 -20.26 19.31 -6.38
CA HIS A 135 -20.28 20.70 -5.95
C HIS A 135 -19.18 20.93 -4.93
N GLN A 136 -18.55 22.10 -5.00
CA GLN A 136 -17.49 22.48 -4.06
C GLN A 136 -17.73 23.89 -3.53
N GLU A 137 -17.25 24.11 -2.31
CA GLU A 137 -17.11 25.43 -1.73
C GLU A 137 -15.65 25.69 -1.38
N ARG A 138 -15.16 26.85 -1.79
CA ARG A 138 -13.88 27.38 -1.40
C ARG A 138 -14.07 28.51 -0.40
N VAL A 139 -13.46 28.36 0.78
CA VAL A 139 -13.46 29.38 1.82
C VAL A 139 -12.05 29.96 1.92
N THR A 140 -11.93 31.28 1.73
CA THR A 140 -10.65 31.99 1.81
C THR A 140 -10.66 32.97 2.98
N PHE A 141 -9.71 32.83 3.88
CA PHE A 141 -9.54 33.66 5.07
C PHE A 141 -8.43 34.69 4.85
N THR A 142 -8.71 35.97 5.10
CA THR A 142 -7.78 37.04 4.78
C THR A 142 -7.69 38.08 5.89
N GLY A 143 -6.59 38.84 5.87
CA GLY A 143 -6.43 40.02 6.71
C GLY A 143 -5.86 39.77 8.10
N LEU A 144 -5.30 38.61 8.38
CA LEU A 144 -4.51 38.39 9.60
C LEU A 144 -3.15 39.09 9.44
N ALA A 145 -2.86 40.03 10.34
CA ALA A 145 -1.69 40.90 10.20
C ALA A 145 -0.38 40.11 10.14
N LYS A 146 0.43 40.36 9.08
CA LYS A 146 1.75 39.72 8.87
C LYS A 146 1.71 38.20 8.72
N GLN A 147 0.56 37.62 8.43
CA GLN A 147 0.40 36.20 8.14
C GLN A 147 -0.05 36.01 6.70
N PRO A 148 0.23 34.84 6.08
CA PRO A 148 -0.32 34.51 4.77
C PRO A 148 -1.84 34.34 4.87
N ASP A 149 -2.52 34.36 3.73
CA ASP A 149 -3.92 33.99 3.65
C ASP A 149 -4.06 32.45 3.76
N LEU A 150 -5.15 31.99 4.35
CA LEU A 150 -5.48 30.59 4.52
C LEU A 150 -6.75 30.28 3.75
N ALA A 151 -6.77 29.17 3.05
CA ALA A 151 -7.98 28.74 2.33
C ALA A 151 -8.21 27.25 2.51
N TYR A 152 -9.46 26.80 2.35
CA TYR A 152 -9.77 25.41 2.12
C TYR A 152 -10.80 25.27 1.01
N THR A 153 -10.75 24.13 0.32
CA THR A 153 -11.78 23.69 -0.62
C THR A 153 -12.37 22.40 -0.11
N ILE A 154 -13.71 22.38 0.03
CA ILE A 154 -14.43 21.16 0.38
C ILE A 154 -15.31 20.76 -0.79
N ARG A 155 -15.32 19.47 -1.12
CA ARG A 155 -16.02 18.88 -2.28
C ARG A 155 -16.96 17.79 -1.85
N VAL A 156 -18.12 17.69 -2.47
CA VAL A 156 -19.04 16.57 -2.31
C VAL A 156 -19.41 16.05 -3.71
N TYR A 157 -19.07 14.80 -3.97
CA TYR A 157 -19.33 14.16 -5.26
C TYR A 157 -20.80 13.78 -5.41
N SER A 158 -21.39 14.02 -6.59
CA SER A 158 -22.80 13.73 -6.85
C SER A 158 -23.12 12.23 -6.90
N SER A 159 -22.17 11.41 -7.34
CA SER A 159 -22.33 9.95 -7.54
C SER A 159 -21.44 9.08 -6.65
N ARG A 160 -20.67 9.69 -5.75
CA ARG A 160 -19.80 8.97 -4.80
C ARG A 160 -20.27 9.23 -3.37
N PRO A 161 -20.21 8.24 -2.47
CA PRO A 161 -20.70 8.39 -1.10
C PRO A 161 -19.68 9.05 -0.16
N PHE A 162 -18.85 9.97 -0.66
CA PHE A 162 -17.82 10.64 0.12
C PHE A 162 -17.60 12.08 -0.33
N GLY A 163 -16.87 12.84 0.46
CA GLY A 163 -16.36 14.16 0.14
C GLY A 163 -14.84 14.23 0.28
N GLU A 164 -14.26 15.35 -0.12
CA GLU A 164 -12.83 15.66 -0.05
C GLU A 164 -12.63 17.04 0.57
N ILE A 165 -11.58 17.24 1.33
CA ILE A 165 -11.12 18.55 1.78
C ILE A 165 -9.63 18.73 1.50
N ARG A 166 -9.25 19.95 1.10
CA ARG A 166 -7.86 20.37 0.89
C ARG A 166 -7.65 21.75 1.48
N VAL A 167 -6.55 21.95 2.17
CA VAL A 167 -6.14 23.23 2.77
C VAL A 167 -5.00 23.83 1.95
N GLU A 168 -4.95 25.16 1.89
CA GLU A 168 -3.95 25.90 1.14
C GLU A 168 -3.52 27.14 1.91
N VAL A 169 -2.21 27.38 1.98
CA VAL A 169 -1.60 28.66 2.37
C VAL A 169 -1.28 29.44 1.13
N GLN A 170 -1.72 30.69 1.06
CA GLN A 170 -1.45 31.62 -0.06
C GLN A 170 -0.68 32.81 0.45
N ASN A 171 0.49 33.08 -0.14
CA ASN A 171 1.34 34.15 0.33
C ASN A 171 1.26 35.40 -0.59
N HIS A 172 0.71 36.50 -0.05
CA HIS A 172 0.63 37.80 -0.68
C HIS A 172 1.26 38.90 0.18
N SER A 173 2.23 38.56 1.04
CA SER A 173 2.72 39.42 2.10
C SER A 173 3.97 40.24 1.74
N GLY A 174 4.62 39.96 0.62
CA GLY A 174 5.89 40.56 0.21
C GLY A 174 7.14 39.96 0.89
N ARG A 175 6.98 38.87 1.67
CA ARG A 175 8.09 38.09 2.29
C ARG A 175 7.87 36.58 2.10
N SER A 176 8.87 35.76 2.29
CA SER A 176 8.73 34.31 2.36
C SER A 176 8.25 33.89 3.75
N PHE A 177 7.47 32.81 3.81
CA PHE A 177 7.11 32.07 5.02
C PHE A 177 7.61 30.64 4.94
N ASP A 178 7.94 30.08 6.09
CA ASP A 178 8.26 28.65 6.23
C ASP A 178 7.04 27.93 6.77
N VAL A 179 6.52 26.95 6.01
CA VAL A 179 5.36 26.14 6.36
C VAL A 179 5.83 24.77 6.82
N GLN A 180 5.39 24.34 8.02
CA GLN A 180 5.71 23.05 8.61
C GLN A 180 4.57 22.05 8.49
N SER A 181 3.31 22.53 8.54
CA SER A 181 2.14 21.64 8.53
C SER A 181 0.89 22.37 8.04
N LEU A 182 -0.02 21.61 7.39
CA LEU A 182 -1.32 22.07 6.93
C LEU A 182 -2.41 21.19 7.54
N ARG A 183 -3.30 21.79 8.36
CA ARG A 183 -4.34 21.06 9.11
C ARG A 183 -5.68 21.14 8.41
N SER A 184 -6.13 20.01 7.90
CA SER A 184 -7.42 19.88 7.21
C SER A 184 -8.60 19.75 8.16
N VAL A 185 -8.39 19.17 9.33
CA VAL A 185 -9.39 19.03 10.40
C VAL A 185 -8.81 19.56 11.69
N ASP A 186 -9.39 20.65 12.22
CA ASP A 186 -9.15 21.17 13.58
C ASP A 186 -10.49 21.16 14.31
N ALA A 187 -10.81 20.06 15.01
CA ALA A 187 -12.12 19.85 15.60
C ALA A 187 -12.42 20.87 16.69
N LEU A 188 -13.63 21.44 16.65
CA LEU A 188 -14.02 22.60 17.45
C LEU A 188 -15.26 22.35 18.31
N GLY A 189 -15.28 23.01 19.46
CA GLY A 189 -16.45 23.06 20.34
C GLY A 189 -16.77 21.74 21.02
N ASN A 190 -18.04 21.37 21.09
CA ASN A 190 -18.54 20.17 21.77
C ASN A 190 -18.82 18.99 20.83
N VAL A 191 -18.69 19.21 19.50
CA VAL A 191 -18.88 18.18 18.48
C VAL A 191 -17.52 17.86 17.88
N ILE A 192 -16.68 17.15 18.63
CA ILE A 192 -15.33 16.78 18.21
C ILE A 192 -15.39 15.55 17.32
N LEU A 193 -15.98 14.46 17.78
CA LEU A 193 -16.43 13.29 17.02
C LEU A 193 -17.58 12.67 17.81
N ASP A 194 -18.77 12.61 17.23
CA ASP A 194 -19.97 12.09 17.89
C ASP A 194 -20.74 11.18 16.92
N LEU A 195 -20.70 9.88 17.17
CA LEU A 195 -21.46 8.87 16.45
C LEU A 195 -22.80 8.55 17.14
N HIS A 196 -23.35 9.52 17.88
CA HIS A 196 -24.68 9.56 18.48
C HIS A 196 -24.96 8.47 19.50
N ALA A 197 -23.91 7.91 20.12
CA ALA A 197 -24.00 6.95 21.20
C ALA A 197 -22.83 7.11 22.19
N ASN A 198 -22.73 6.20 23.17
CA ASN A 198 -21.63 6.23 24.11
C ASN A 198 -20.27 6.01 23.41
N GLN A 199 -19.36 6.97 23.52
CA GLN A 199 -18.02 6.88 22.95
C GLN A 199 -17.18 5.71 23.51
N GLY A 200 -17.50 5.20 24.69
CA GLY A 200 -16.90 3.94 25.18
C GLY A 200 -17.23 2.70 24.35
N ALA A 201 -18.21 2.78 23.45
CA ALA A 201 -18.54 1.75 22.47
C ALA A 201 -17.91 2.00 21.09
N ASP A 202 -17.10 3.05 20.93
CA ASP A 202 -16.36 3.29 19.71
C ASP A 202 -15.20 2.29 19.58
N ARG A 203 -15.08 1.72 18.41
CA ARG A 203 -13.92 0.95 17.97
C ARG A 203 -13.20 1.71 16.88
N VAL A 204 -11.90 1.86 17.04
CA VAL A 204 -11.06 2.67 16.17
C VAL A 204 -10.11 1.75 15.42
N LEU A 205 -10.06 1.90 14.10
CA LEU A 205 -9.02 1.37 13.24
C LEU A 205 -8.11 2.53 12.85
N SER A 206 -6.88 2.53 13.35
CA SER A 206 -5.84 3.48 12.99
C SER A 206 -4.82 2.78 12.10
N ASP A 207 -4.70 3.22 10.86
CA ASP A 207 -3.68 2.70 9.96
C ASP A 207 -2.29 3.21 10.39
N SER A 208 -1.24 2.56 9.90
CA SER A 208 0.14 2.79 10.30
C SER A 208 0.97 3.37 9.16
N PHE A 209 2.18 3.83 9.48
CA PHE A 209 3.10 4.40 8.49
C PHE A 209 3.57 3.35 7.49
N SER A 210 4.06 2.21 7.99
CA SER A 210 4.32 1.00 7.21
C SER A 210 3.49 -0.17 7.75
N GLU A 211 3.57 -1.33 7.14
CA GLU A 211 2.89 -2.53 7.64
C GLU A 211 3.39 -2.98 9.01
N ASP A 212 4.67 -2.76 9.29
CA ASP A 212 5.31 -3.18 10.51
C ASP A 212 5.30 -2.11 11.59
N TRP A 213 5.37 -0.81 11.17
CA TRP A 213 5.67 0.22 12.14
C TRP A 213 5.00 1.58 11.85
N PRO A 214 4.50 2.26 12.91
CA PRO A 214 4.03 1.63 14.15
C PRO A 214 2.94 0.61 13.81
N PRO A 215 2.74 -0.48 14.55
CA PRO A 215 1.78 -1.50 14.15
C PRO A 215 0.38 -0.91 14.02
N LEU A 216 -0.34 -1.35 12.99
CA LEU A 216 -1.76 -1.04 12.81
C LEU A 216 -2.54 -1.37 14.07
N GLN A 217 -3.45 -0.50 14.49
CA GLN A 217 -4.21 -0.64 15.72
C GLN A 217 -5.71 -0.76 15.45
N ILE A 218 -6.33 -1.81 16.01
CA ILE A 218 -7.79 -1.92 16.16
C ILE A 218 -8.07 -2.01 17.65
N TYR A 219 -8.73 -0.99 18.22
CA TYR A 219 -8.93 -0.93 19.66
C TYR A 219 -10.30 -0.37 20.07
N ASP A 220 -10.80 -0.86 21.20
CA ASP A 220 -11.99 -0.30 21.83
C ASP A 220 -11.62 1.00 22.58
N LEU A 221 -12.26 2.12 22.25
CA LEU A 221 -12.01 3.39 22.92
C LEU A 221 -12.25 3.29 24.43
N GLY A 222 -13.22 2.47 24.84
CA GLY A 222 -13.54 2.18 26.23
C GLY A 222 -12.43 1.52 27.04
N LYS A 223 -11.45 0.90 26.37
CA LYS A 223 -10.29 0.21 26.96
C LYS A 223 -8.98 0.91 26.68
N ALA A 224 -9.00 1.92 25.78
CA ALA A 224 -7.80 2.64 25.40
C ALA A 224 -7.25 3.49 26.56
N PRO A 225 -5.93 3.60 26.70
CA PRO A 225 -5.35 4.51 27.65
C PRO A 225 -5.67 5.97 27.29
N ASN A 226 -5.71 6.85 28.31
CA ASN A 226 -5.76 8.28 28.04
C ASN A 226 -4.48 8.71 27.30
N GLY A 227 -4.63 9.56 26.32
CA GLY A 227 -3.50 10.09 25.59
C GLY A 227 -3.79 10.33 24.11
N LEU A 228 -2.72 10.46 23.37
CA LEU A 228 -2.74 10.65 21.94
C LEU A 228 -2.64 9.28 21.24
N HIS A 229 -3.54 9.05 20.29
CA HIS A 229 -3.55 7.88 19.40
C HIS A 229 -3.36 8.39 17.96
N LEU A 230 -2.31 7.90 17.31
CA LEU A 230 -1.98 8.30 15.94
C LEU A 230 -2.58 7.33 14.93
N GLY A 231 -3.12 7.87 13.84
CA GLY A 231 -3.34 7.17 12.60
C GLY A 231 -2.48 7.79 11.51
N VAL A 232 -1.92 7.00 10.62
CA VAL A 232 -1.13 7.49 9.49
C VAL A 232 -1.81 7.11 8.19
N GLY A 233 -2.04 8.09 7.32
CA GLY A 233 -2.75 7.91 6.08
C GLY A 233 -4.26 7.77 6.25
N SER A 234 -4.76 6.94 7.17
CA SER A 234 -6.20 6.79 7.39
C SER A 234 -6.60 6.41 8.81
N GLN A 235 -7.86 6.74 9.18
CA GLN A 235 -8.49 6.32 10.41
C GLN A 235 -10.00 6.12 10.23
N MET A 236 -10.53 5.02 10.77
CA MET A 236 -11.95 4.69 10.81
C MET A 236 -12.41 4.61 12.25
N ILE A 237 -13.53 5.25 12.56
CA ILE A 237 -14.19 5.16 13.87
C ILE A 237 -15.59 4.59 13.66
N TYR A 238 -15.93 3.52 14.37
CA TYR A 238 -17.22 2.83 14.31
C TYR A 238 -17.79 2.65 15.70
N ASN A 239 -19.01 3.11 15.91
CA ASN A 239 -19.70 2.91 17.18
C ASN A 239 -20.51 1.62 17.16
N GLN A 240 -20.23 0.68 18.06
CA GLN A 240 -20.88 -0.63 18.13
C GLN A 240 -22.35 -0.55 18.58
N GLN A 241 -22.81 0.56 19.18
CA GLN A 241 -24.21 0.75 19.62
C GLN A 241 -25.06 1.44 18.57
N SER A 242 -24.63 2.61 18.05
CA SER A 242 -25.36 3.31 17.00
C SER A 242 -25.25 2.65 15.62
N LYS A 243 -24.20 1.84 15.40
CA LYS A 243 -23.82 1.27 14.10
C LYS A 243 -23.41 2.32 13.07
N GLU A 244 -23.09 3.52 13.52
CA GLU A 244 -22.56 4.58 12.65
C GLU A 244 -21.05 4.57 12.64
N SER A 245 -20.47 5.06 11.53
CA SER A 245 -19.03 5.19 11.35
C SER A 245 -18.68 6.50 10.65
N VAL A 246 -17.45 6.93 10.85
CA VAL A 246 -16.80 8.01 10.11
C VAL A 246 -15.40 7.59 9.72
N PHE A 247 -15.03 7.92 8.51
CA PHE A 247 -13.74 7.61 7.90
C PHE A 247 -13.05 8.89 7.42
N PHE A 248 -11.75 8.98 7.67
CA PHE A 248 -10.86 9.96 7.08
C PHE A 248 -9.66 9.22 6.48
N GLY A 249 -9.30 9.56 5.23
CA GLY A 249 -8.18 8.93 4.53
C GLY A 249 -7.54 9.86 3.52
N ALA A 250 -6.22 9.92 3.52
CA ALA A 250 -5.44 10.68 2.55
C ALA A 250 -5.64 10.10 1.14
N LEU A 251 -5.88 10.95 0.16
CA LEU A 251 -5.98 10.56 -1.24
C LEU A 251 -4.63 10.66 -1.97
N GLY A 252 -3.58 11.12 -1.31
CA GLY A 252 -2.21 11.21 -1.80
C GLY A 252 -1.21 11.18 -0.65
N ALA A 253 0.03 10.79 -0.96
CA ALA A 253 1.21 10.89 -0.10
C ALA A 253 2.45 11.03 -0.98
N ASP A 254 2.35 11.90 -1.96
CA ASP A 254 3.42 12.14 -2.93
C ASP A 254 4.40 13.18 -2.42
N HIS A 255 3.92 14.09 -1.57
CA HIS A 255 4.66 15.22 -1.06
C HIS A 255 4.64 15.30 0.47
N LEU A 256 3.47 15.20 1.11
CA LEU A 256 3.31 15.32 2.56
C LEU A 256 2.72 14.04 3.17
N LEU A 257 3.09 13.76 4.41
CA LEU A 257 2.50 12.69 5.20
C LEU A 257 1.22 13.20 5.87
N THR A 258 0.14 12.42 5.80
CA THR A 258 -1.09 12.72 6.54
C THR A 258 -1.09 11.97 7.87
N ILE A 259 -1.15 12.71 8.98
CA ILE A 259 -1.21 12.17 10.35
C ILE A 259 -2.54 12.59 10.99
N LEU A 260 -3.24 11.61 11.56
CA LEU A 260 -4.50 11.80 12.27
C LEU A 260 -4.25 11.65 13.77
N HIS A 261 -4.59 12.69 14.54
CA HIS A 261 -4.36 12.75 15.97
C HIS A 261 -5.70 12.64 16.72
N LEU A 262 -5.94 11.51 17.37
CA LEU A 262 -7.10 11.28 18.22
C LEU A 262 -6.69 11.38 19.69
N GLN A 263 -7.11 12.45 20.39
CA GLN A 263 -6.80 12.64 21.80
C GLN A 263 -7.95 12.17 22.67
N THR A 264 -7.67 11.28 23.60
CA THR A 264 -8.65 10.75 24.55
C THR A 264 -8.39 11.23 25.99
N LYS A 265 -9.46 11.34 26.77
CA LYS A 265 -9.41 11.60 28.21
C LYS A 265 -10.52 10.84 28.93
N THR A 266 -10.31 10.51 30.20
CA THR A 266 -11.36 9.95 31.06
C THR A 266 -12.30 11.06 31.53
N GLY A 267 -13.55 10.99 31.07
CA GLY A 267 -14.65 11.83 31.56
C GLY A 267 -15.38 11.18 32.75
N ALA A 268 -16.39 11.87 33.27
CA ALA A 268 -17.22 11.37 34.38
C ALA A 268 -18.03 10.12 34.02
N THR A 269 -18.34 9.93 32.75
CA THR A 269 -19.16 8.82 32.18
C THR A 269 -18.35 7.77 31.43
N GLY A 270 -17.04 7.85 31.45
CA GLY A 270 -16.12 6.99 30.71
C GLY A 270 -15.16 7.78 29.82
N PRO A 271 -14.38 7.09 28.95
CA PRO A 271 -13.48 7.73 28.01
C PRO A 271 -14.24 8.58 27.00
N THR A 272 -13.66 9.72 26.64
CA THR A 272 -14.19 10.65 25.65
C THR A 272 -13.09 11.14 24.73
N ILE A 273 -13.43 11.41 23.48
CA ILE A 273 -12.58 12.10 22.53
C ILE A 273 -12.54 13.58 22.94
N SER A 274 -11.35 14.10 23.18
CA SER A 274 -11.16 15.48 23.64
C SER A 274 -10.57 16.42 22.59
N ALA A 275 -9.91 15.85 21.55
CA ALA A 275 -9.48 16.56 20.36
C ALA A 275 -9.34 15.56 19.20
N PHE A 276 -9.52 16.07 18.01
CA PHE A 276 -9.26 15.35 16.75
C PHE A 276 -8.71 16.33 15.73
N THR A 277 -7.54 16.03 15.18
CA THR A 277 -6.94 16.84 14.11
C THR A 277 -6.35 15.96 13.03
N VAL A 278 -6.27 16.50 11.80
CA VAL A 278 -5.66 15.83 10.66
C VAL A 278 -4.71 16.78 9.98
N ASP A 279 -3.45 16.41 9.95
CA ASP A 279 -2.34 17.25 9.51
C ASP A 279 -1.64 16.62 8.29
N SER A 280 -1.34 17.44 7.28
CA SER A 280 -0.39 17.13 6.21
C SER A 280 0.95 17.77 6.57
N THR A 281 1.98 16.96 6.84
CA THR A 281 3.26 17.40 7.42
C THR A 281 4.42 16.52 6.95
N GLY A 282 5.61 16.68 7.50
CA GLY A 282 6.76 15.79 7.30
C GLY A 282 6.68 14.52 8.12
N THR A 283 7.69 13.66 7.95
CA THR A 283 7.77 12.36 8.65
C THR A 283 8.37 12.45 10.06
N THR A 284 8.89 13.61 10.47
CA THR A 284 9.69 13.78 11.69
C THR A 284 8.96 13.34 12.97
N GLU A 285 7.66 13.60 13.10
CA GLU A 285 6.88 13.18 14.27
C GLU A 285 6.85 11.65 14.39
N ILE A 286 6.61 10.95 13.26
CA ILE A 286 6.57 9.49 13.23
C ILE A 286 7.96 8.93 13.50
N MET A 287 8.99 9.46 12.85
CA MET A 287 10.38 9.03 13.05
C MET A 287 10.85 9.24 14.50
N ALA A 288 10.41 10.31 15.16
CA ALA A 288 10.74 10.55 16.57
C ALA A 288 10.09 9.55 17.55
N THR A 289 9.00 8.89 17.16
CA THR A 289 8.29 7.89 17.96
C THR A 289 8.74 6.46 17.65
N ASN A 290 9.40 6.25 16.51
CA ASN A 290 9.85 4.92 16.08
C ASN A 290 10.99 4.41 16.94
N GLU A 291 10.67 3.42 17.73
CA GLU A 291 11.63 2.73 18.61
C GLU A 291 12.50 1.73 17.86
N GLU A 292 12.08 1.23 16.71
CA GLU A 292 12.78 0.24 15.90
C GLU A 292 13.59 0.85 14.75
N SER A 293 13.29 2.08 14.34
CA SER A 293 13.89 2.72 13.17
C SER A 293 15.37 3.12 13.32
N GLY A 294 16.06 2.73 14.37
CA GLY A 294 17.47 3.06 14.51
C GLY A 294 17.82 4.57 14.55
N VAL A 295 16.86 5.44 14.24
CA VAL A 295 16.94 6.88 14.56
C VAL A 295 17.13 7.07 16.07
N ARG A 296 16.81 6.05 16.85
CA ARG A 296 17.19 5.90 18.25
C ARG A 296 18.66 5.89 18.55
N GLU A 297 19.47 5.30 17.68
CA GLU A 297 20.91 5.21 17.89
C GLU A 297 21.63 6.50 17.54
N GLY A 298 20.96 7.35 16.74
CA GLY A 298 21.40 8.72 16.55
C GLY A 298 20.83 9.64 17.63
N PRO A 299 21.54 10.71 18.00
CA PRO A 299 20.94 11.74 18.85
C PRO A 299 19.66 12.26 18.19
N LYS A 300 18.60 12.48 18.98
CA LYS A 300 17.34 13.10 18.48
C LYS A 300 17.58 14.44 17.78
N GLU A 301 18.73 15.03 17.99
CA GLU A 301 19.26 16.23 17.32
C GLU A 301 19.58 16.02 15.83
N ASN A 302 19.59 14.77 15.33
CA ASN A 302 19.74 14.47 13.91
C ASN A 302 18.43 14.52 13.13
N LEU A 303 17.28 14.48 13.82
CA LEU A 303 15.99 14.66 13.16
C LEU A 303 15.85 16.10 12.66
N VAL A 304 15.47 16.23 11.41
CA VAL A 304 15.21 17.52 10.75
C VAL A 304 13.70 17.71 10.67
N GLU A 305 13.22 18.88 11.10
CA GLU A 305 11.82 19.24 10.92
C GLU A 305 11.59 19.70 9.47
N LEU A 306 10.49 19.25 8.87
CA LEU A 306 10.11 19.70 7.54
C LEU A 306 9.87 21.23 7.57
N THR A 307 10.47 21.92 6.59
CA THR A 307 10.29 23.34 6.40
C THR A 307 10.22 23.65 4.90
N LEU A 308 9.03 24.07 4.46
CA LEU A 308 8.76 24.37 3.05
C LEU A 308 8.58 25.89 2.88
N PRO A 309 9.48 26.58 2.16
CA PRO A 309 9.32 28.01 1.92
C PRO A 309 8.18 28.26 0.92
N VAL A 310 7.33 29.22 1.26
CA VAL A 310 6.29 29.77 0.36
C VAL A 310 6.60 31.24 0.12
N ASN A 311 7.13 31.54 -1.06
CA ASN A 311 7.51 32.89 -1.44
C ASN A 311 6.29 33.78 -1.78
N ASP A 312 6.48 35.07 -1.85
CA ASP A 312 5.43 36.01 -2.24
C ASP A 312 4.86 35.66 -3.64
N GLY A 313 3.55 35.49 -3.71
CA GLY A 313 2.84 35.03 -4.92
C GLY A 313 2.75 33.51 -5.08
N GLU A 314 3.34 32.71 -4.18
CA GLU A 314 3.25 31.26 -4.19
C GLU A 314 2.18 30.74 -3.22
N SER A 315 1.83 29.46 -3.39
CA SER A 315 0.93 28.75 -2.49
C SER A 315 1.43 27.33 -2.23
N LEU A 316 1.04 26.77 -1.07
CA LEU A 316 1.27 25.38 -0.69
C LEU A 316 -0.04 24.75 -0.26
N SER A 317 -0.33 23.57 -0.79
CA SER A 317 -1.54 22.81 -0.48
C SER A 317 -1.24 21.56 0.33
N SER A 318 -2.17 21.17 1.21
CA SER A 318 -2.17 19.87 1.87
C SER A 318 -2.39 18.73 0.88
N GLU A 319 -2.10 17.50 1.29
CA GLU A 319 -2.66 16.32 0.63
C GLU A 319 -4.20 16.40 0.68
N PRO A 320 -4.90 15.91 -0.37
CA PRO A 320 -6.36 15.83 -0.34
C PRO A 320 -6.78 14.76 0.66
N LEU A 321 -7.76 15.10 1.51
CA LEU A 321 -8.29 14.22 2.54
C LEU A 321 -9.73 13.82 2.18
N MET A 322 -9.96 12.54 1.91
CA MET A 322 -11.30 11.98 1.81
C MET A 322 -11.95 11.89 3.18
N PHE A 323 -13.25 12.18 3.25
CA PHE A 323 -14.09 11.87 4.40
C PHE A 323 -15.38 11.17 3.96
N ALA A 324 -15.82 10.20 4.75
CA ALA A 324 -17.05 9.45 4.54
C ALA A 324 -17.73 9.17 5.87
N ALA A 325 -19.05 9.02 5.86
CA ALA A 325 -19.82 8.72 7.06
C ALA A 325 -21.05 7.87 6.74
N GLY A 326 -21.50 7.03 7.67
CA GLY A 326 -22.68 6.19 7.51
C GLY A 326 -22.55 4.86 8.25
N PRO A 327 -23.52 3.94 8.07
CA PRO A 327 -23.56 2.69 8.83
C PRO A 327 -22.65 1.58 8.27
N ASP A 328 -22.22 1.67 7.02
CA ASP A 328 -21.44 0.63 6.34
C ASP A 328 -19.97 1.03 6.22
N TYR A 329 -19.17 0.69 7.24
CA TYR A 329 -17.75 0.98 7.25
C TYR A 329 -16.97 0.18 6.18
N HIS A 330 -17.42 -1.01 5.79
CA HIS A 330 -16.79 -1.76 4.71
C HIS A 330 -16.92 -1.01 3.38
N ALA A 331 -18.12 -0.52 3.06
CA ALA A 331 -18.32 0.27 1.85
C ALA A 331 -17.48 1.55 1.84
N GLN A 332 -17.24 2.19 3.00
CA GLN A 332 -16.36 3.36 3.09
C GLN A 332 -14.92 3.01 2.75
N LEU A 333 -14.39 1.91 3.30
CA LEU A 333 -13.04 1.42 3.01
C LEU A 333 -12.89 0.99 1.54
N GLU A 334 -13.88 0.26 0.99
CA GLU A 334 -13.88 -0.17 -0.42
C GLU A 334 -13.95 1.03 -1.39
N ASN A 335 -14.76 2.06 -1.08
CA ASN A 335 -14.80 3.29 -1.87
C ASN A 335 -13.47 4.07 -1.80
N TYR A 336 -12.82 4.08 -0.65
CA TYR A 336 -11.48 4.66 -0.50
C TYR A 336 -10.46 3.93 -1.37
N GLY A 337 -10.43 2.60 -1.30
CA GLY A 337 -9.57 1.78 -2.16
C GLY A 337 -9.80 2.06 -3.64
N ALA A 338 -11.06 2.11 -4.07
CA ALA A 338 -11.42 2.40 -5.46
C ALA A 338 -10.98 3.81 -5.90
N ALA A 339 -11.12 4.82 -5.02
CA ALA A 339 -10.65 6.17 -5.30
C ALA A 339 -9.12 6.23 -5.48
N ILE A 340 -8.37 5.56 -4.61
CA ILE A 340 -6.90 5.46 -4.74
C ILE A 340 -6.50 4.82 -6.07
N ARG A 341 -7.16 3.71 -6.44
CA ARG A 341 -6.90 3.04 -7.72
C ARG A 341 -7.08 3.96 -8.92
N GLU A 342 -8.17 4.75 -8.92
CA GLU A 342 -8.46 5.68 -10.01
C GLU A 342 -7.46 6.84 -10.06
N LEU A 343 -7.13 7.45 -8.92
CA LEU A 343 -6.25 8.62 -8.84
C LEU A 343 -4.79 8.29 -9.18
N HIS A 344 -4.29 7.17 -8.68
CA HIS A 344 -2.88 6.80 -8.84
C HIS A 344 -2.62 5.83 -10.00
N HIS A 345 -3.65 5.44 -10.76
CA HIS A 345 -3.52 4.47 -11.84
C HIS A 345 -2.79 3.21 -11.41
N SER A 346 -3.24 2.64 -10.28
CA SER A 346 -2.58 1.51 -9.62
C SER A 346 -2.22 0.38 -10.57
N ARG A 347 -1.01 -0.13 -10.45
CA ARG A 347 -0.48 -1.23 -11.26
C ARG A 347 -0.94 -2.55 -10.65
N ILE A 348 -1.83 -3.24 -11.36
CA ILE A 348 -2.44 -4.47 -10.85
C ILE A 348 -2.11 -5.62 -11.81
N PRO A 349 -1.18 -6.52 -11.44
CA PRO A 349 -0.94 -7.77 -12.17
C PRO A 349 -2.23 -8.58 -12.31
N GLU A 350 -2.39 -9.22 -13.46
CA GLU A 350 -3.58 -10.04 -13.73
C GLU A 350 -3.57 -11.33 -12.92
N ASP A 351 -2.43 -12.00 -12.86
CA ASP A 351 -2.25 -13.30 -12.20
C ASP A 351 -1.58 -13.11 -10.83
N ASN A 352 -1.95 -13.95 -9.86
CA ASN A 352 -1.30 -14.00 -8.57
C ASN A 352 0.03 -14.76 -8.66
N MET A 353 0.98 -14.32 -7.83
CA MET A 353 2.27 -14.96 -7.65
C MET A 353 2.15 -16.10 -6.62
N LEU A 354 2.48 -17.33 -7.03
CA LEU A 354 2.60 -18.48 -6.16
C LEU A 354 4.04 -18.97 -6.21
N GLY A 355 4.68 -19.16 -5.05
CA GLY A 355 6.10 -19.45 -5.09
C GLY A 355 6.71 -19.94 -3.78
N TRP A 356 8.01 -19.78 -3.72
CA TRP A 356 8.84 -20.09 -2.57
C TRP A 356 9.73 -18.90 -2.22
N TRP A 357 9.89 -18.66 -0.93
CA TRP A 357 10.64 -17.55 -0.38
C TRP A 357 11.71 -18.04 0.62
N SER A 358 12.90 -17.45 0.56
CA SER A 358 14.04 -17.99 1.28
C SER A 358 14.20 -17.48 2.72
N TRP A 359 13.54 -16.36 3.11
CA TRP A 359 13.80 -15.74 4.40
C TRP A 359 13.48 -16.69 5.55
N THR A 360 12.23 -17.02 5.77
CA THR A 360 11.82 -17.91 6.86
C THR A 360 12.36 -19.34 6.72
N ALA A 361 12.74 -19.77 5.49
CA ALA A 361 13.40 -21.06 5.29
C ALA A 361 14.84 -21.08 5.81
N PHE A 362 15.60 -20.00 5.68
CA PHE A 362 17.03 -19.98 5.95
C PHE A 362 17.54 -18.73 6.67
N TYR A 363 16.80 -17.64 6.72
CA TYR A 363 17.28 -16.33 7.16
C TYR A 363 18.63 -15.99 6.48
N MET A 364 19.53 -15.39 7.19
CA MET A 364 20.87 -15.07 6.68
C MET A 364 21.72 -16.28 6.25
N ARG A 365 21.24 -17.53 6.44
CA ARG A 365 21.98 -18.76 6.12
C ARG A 365 21.78 -19.30 4.72
N ILE A 366 21.10 -18.54 3.85
CA ILE A 366 20.94 -18.90 2.45
C ILE A 366 22.30 -19.02 1.75
N THR A 367 22.46 -20.03 0.89
CA THR A 367 23.67 -20.32 0.13
C THR A 367 23.30 -20.80 -1.28
N GLU A 368 24.27 -20.81 -2.19
CA GLU A 368 24.09 -21.37 -3.55
C GLU A 368 23.56 -22.82 -3.50
N GLY A 369 24.06 -23.62 -2.56
CA GLY A 369 23.71 -25.04 -2.45
C GLY A 369 22.27 -25.25 -2.01
N ASN A 370 21.83 -24.63 -0.89
CA ASN A 370 20.46 -24.81 -0.42
C ASN A 370 19.44 -24.14 -1.35
N SER A 371 19.78 -23.02 -2.00
CA SER A 371 18.95 -22.40 -3.00
C SER A 371 18.64 -23.34 -4.16
N PHE A 372 19.68 -23.94 -4.77
CA PHE A 372 19.46 -24.84 -5.90
C PHE A 372 18.72 -26.12 -5.52
N THR A 373 18.95 -26.65 -4.31
CA THR A 373 18.24 -27.83 -3.80
C THR A 373 16.73 -27.54 -3.64
N ASN A 374 16.37 -26.38 -3.09
CA ASN A 374 14.97 -25.97 -2.97
C ASN A 374 14.33 -25.69 -4.34
N ALA A 375 15.02 -25.02 -5.25
CA ALA A 375 14.54 -24.78 -6.59
C ALA A 375 14.25 -26.07 -7.36
N LEU A 376 15.14 -27.06 -7.25
CA LEU A 376 14.96 -28.37 -7.85
C LEU A 376 13.73 -29.10 -7.28
N TRP A 377 13.58 -29.07 -5.95
CA TRP A 377 12.42 -29.69 -5.29
C TRP A 377 11.12 -29.01 -5.71
N LEU A 378 11.07 -27.67 -5.71
CA LEU A 378 9.93 -26.87 -6.15
C LEU A 378 9.51 -27.25 -7.58
N ALA A 379 10.48 -27.26 -8.50
CA ALA A 379 10.23 -27.60 -9.89
C ALA A 379 9.69 -29.01 -10.11
N GLN A 380 10.16 -29.98 -9.29
CA GLN A 380 9.76 -31.38 -9.41
C GLN A 380 8.41 -31.72 -8.78
N HIS A 381 7.97 -30.97 -7.75
CA HIS A 381 6.83 -31.35 -6.93
C HIS A 381 5.66 -30.37 -6.95
N LEU A 382 5.91 -29.07 -7.11
CA LEU A 382 4.88 -28.06 -6.96
C LEU A 382 4.66 -27.17 -8.18
N LYS A 383 5.60 -27.11 -9.11
CA LYS A 383 5.50 -26.23 -10.28
C LYS A 383 4.23 -26.47 -11.09
N ASP A 384 3.88 -27.74 -11.36
CA ASP A 384 2.69 -28.09 -12.12
C ASP A 384 1.38 -27.73 -11.38
N LEU A 385 1.46 -27.44 -10.08
CA LEU A 385 0.36 -26.93 -9.28
C LEU A 385 0.25 -25.39 -9.35
N GLY A 386 1.25 -24.71 -9.95
CA GLY A 386 1.29 -23.27 -10.14
C GLY A 386 2.31 -22.52 -9.28
N TYR A 387 3.12 -23.21 -8.47
CA TYR A 387 4.22 -22.60 -7.74
C TYR A 387 5.44 -22.46 -8.66
N ASP A 388 5.53 -21.38 -9.40
CA ASP A 388 6.56 -21.17 -10.40
C ASP A 388 7.50 -19.98 -10.09
N TRP A 389 7.39 -19.36 -8.92
CA TRP A 389 8.28 -18.30 -8.44
C TRP A 389 9.28 -18.81 -7.41
N PHE A 390 10.52 -18.33 -7.54
CA PHE A 390 11.63 -18.62 -6.64
C PHE A 390 12.28 -17.33 -6.19
N HIS A 391 12.04 -16.95 -4.93
CA HIS A 391 12.39 -15.66 -4.38
C HIS A 391 13.58 -15.76 -3.42
N PHE A 392 14.69 -15.10 -3.78
CA PHE A 392 15.83 -14.89 -2.91
C PHE A 392 15.59 -13.68 -2.02
N ASP A 393 15.46 -13.87 -0.74
CA ASP A 393 15.39 -12.80 0.23
C ASP A 393 16.76 -12.37 0.76
N PHE A 394 16.82 -11.53 1.78
CA PHE A 394 18.05 -11.01 2.38
C PHE A 394 19.05 -12.12 2.75
N GLY A 395 20.33 -11.81 2.70
CA GLY A 395 21.41 -12.73 3.04
C GLY A 395 22.28 -13.18 1.88
N TYR A 396 21.90 -12.88 0.63
CA TYR A 396 22.74 -13.17 -0.54
C TYR A 396 23.78 -12.06 -0.82
N GLY A 397 23.51 -10.80 -0.41
CA GLY A 397 24.35 -9.65 -0.67
C GLY A 397 25.61 -9.59 0.21
N TYR A 398 26.54 -8.73 -0.19
CA TYR A 398 27.77 -8.46 0.55
C TYR A 398 27.58 -7.41 1.66
N ALA A 399 26.88 -6.29 1.33
CA ALA A 399 26.63 -5.17 2.21
C ALA A 399 25.31 -4.50 1.79
N ARG A 400 24.70 -3.75 2.72
CA ARG A 400 23.51 -2.92 2.43
C ARG A 400 23.85 -1.90 1.34
N GLY A 401 22.99 -1.82 0.31
CA GLY A 401 23.18 -0.96 -0.85
C GLY A 401 23.89 -1.62 -2.03
N ASP A 402 24.77 -2.60 -1.84
CA ASP A 402 25.53 -3.27 -2.90
C ASP A 402 24.85 -4.55 -3.43
N TYR A 403 23.59 -4.47 -3.83
CA TYR A 403 22.72 -5.61 -4.19
C TYR A 403 23.15 -6.36 -5.46
N ALA A 404 23.91 -5.74 -6.36
CA ALA A 404 24.52 -6.41 -7.50
C ALA A 404 25.81 -7.16 -7.17
N THR A 405 26.26 -7.15 -5.90
CA THR A 405 27.46 -7.81 -5.42
C THR A 405 27.11 -8.92 -4.43
N PRO A 406 27.13 -10.21 -4.87
CA PRO A 406 26.81 -11.32 -3.97
C PRO A 406 27.92 -11.58 -2.97
N ASN A 407 27.56 -12.18 -1.83
CA ASN A 407 28.51 -12.66 -0.85
C ASN A 407 29.28 -13.87 -1.41
N ALA A 408 30.55 -13.70 -1.74
CA ALA A 408 31.38 -14.73 -2.41
C ALA A 408 31.58 -16.00 -1.56
N THR A 409 31.41 -15.94 -0.24
CA THR A 409 31.51 -17.14 0.63
C THR A 409 30.25 -17.99 0.48
N LYS A 410 29.09 -17.38 0.40
CA LYS A 410 27.80 -18.07 0.29
C LYS A 410 27.46 -18.46 -1.16
N PHE A 411 27.87 -17.64 -2.11
CA PHE A 411 27.64 -17.79 -3.55
C PHE A 411 28.96 -17.70 -4.33
N PRO A 412 29.82 -18.75 -4.23
CA PRO A 412 31.17 -18.73 -4.78
C PRO A 412 31.22 -18.63 -6.31
N ASN A 413 30.17 -19.07 -7.00
CA ASN A 413 30.06 -18.96 -8.46
C ASN A 413 29.29 -17.70 -8.91
N GLY A 414 28.84 -16.86 -7.97
CA GLY A 414 28.02 -15.68 -8.23
C GLY A 414 26.55 -16.00 -8.50
N MET A 415 25.71 -14.96 -8.55
CA MET A 415 24.26 -15.14 -8.74
C MET A 415 23.87 -15.50 -10.16
N ARG A 416 24.50 -14.93 -11.17
CA ARG A 416 24.12 -15.15 -12.58
C ARG A 416 24.08 -16.62 -13.00
N PRO A 417 25.11 -17.47 -12.77
CA PRO A 417 25.03 -18.90 -13.11
C PRO A 417 23.94 -19.64 -12.33
N LEU A 418 23.72 -19.28 -11.05
CA LEU A 418 22.70 -19.90 -10.22
C LEU A 418 21.30 -19.58 -10.74
N THR A 419 20.97 -18.30 -10.97
CA THR A 419 19.66 -17.88 -11.46
C THR A 419 19.35 -18.44 -12.87
N GLN A 420 20.36 -18.53 -13.73
CA GLN A 420 20.20 -19.19 -15.05
C GLN A 420 19.87 -20.68 -14.92
N ARG A 421 20.50 -21.40 -13.99
CA ARG A 421 20.18 -22.82 -13.72
C ARG A 421 18.76 -22.97 -13.17
N ILE A 422 18.33 -22.08 -12.28
CA ILE A 422 16.98 -22.11 -11.71
C ILE A 422 15.95 -21.76 -12.80
N ALA A 423 16.21 -20.76 -13.64
CA ALA A 423 15.35 -20.42 -14.77
C ALA A 423 15.20 -21.57 -15.79
N GLN A 424 16.24 -22.38 -15.98
CA GLN A 424 16.18 -23.60 -16.82
C GLN A 424 15.24 -24.68 -16.26
N LEU A 425 14.91 -24.64 -14.97
CA LEU A 425 13.88 -25.48 -14.36
C LEU A 425 12.45 -24.95 -14.67
N GLY A 426 12.36 -23.79 -15.34
CA GLY A 426 11.10 -23.12 -15.66
C GLY A 426 10.53 -22.31 -14.50
N LEU A 427 11.38 -21.84 -13.57
CA LEU A 427 11.01 -20.99 -12.44
C LEU A 427 11.35 -19.53 -12.74
N ASN A 428 10.49 -18.62 -12.31
CA ASN A 428 10.70 -17.20 -12.35
C ASN A 428 11.54 -16.76 -11.14
N ILE A 429 12.46 -15.82 -11.34
CA ILE A 429 13.39 -15.39 -10.30
C ILE A 429 12.88 -14.12 -9.62
N GLY A 430 12.75 -14.15 -8.30
CA GLY A 430 12.56 -13.01 -7.43
C GLY A 430 13.81 -12.70 -6.61
N ILE A 431 13.97 -11.43 -6.22
CA ILE A 431 15.08 -11.00 -5.38
C ILE A 431 14.65 -9.88 -4.43
N TRP A 432 15.22 -9.87 -3.24
CA TRP A 432 15.05 -8.85 -2.22
C TRP A 432 16.11 -7.75 -2.34
N THR A 433 15.72 -6.51 -2.07
CA THR A 433 16.64 -5.37 -1.89
C THR A 433 16.07 -4.41 -0.84
N ALA A 434 16.93 -3.60 -0.21
CA ALA A 434 16.54 -2.41 0.55
C ALA A 434 17.08 -1.17 -0.20
N PRO A 435 16.30 -0.61 -1.12
CA PRO A 435 16.80 0.23 -2.21
C PRO A 435 17.45 1.53 -1.74
N PHE A 436 17.03 2.06 -0.59
CA PHE A 436 17.46 3.37 -0.09
C PHE A 436 18.30 3.28 1.18
N GLU A 437 18.59 2.07 1.66
CA GLU A 437 19.53 1.82 2.74
C GLU A 437 20.97 1.68 2.22
N VAL A 438 21.88 2.43 2.84
CA VAL A 438 23.31 2.41 2.50
C VAL A 438 24.10 2.03 3.75
N GLY A 439 24.69 0.85 3.76
CA GLY A 439 25.54 0.38 4.84
C GLY A 439 26.93 1.01 4.84
N GLU A 440 27.54 1.16 6.02
CA GLU A 440 28.90 1.73 6.15
C GLU A 440 29.99 0.92 5.44
N PHE A 441 29.73 -0.37 5.16
CA PHE A 441 30.66 -1.23 4.41
C PHE A 441 30.39 -1.19 2.89
N GLY A 442 29.29 -0.59 2.46
CA GLY A 442 28.89 -0.47 1.07
C GLY A 442 29.70 0.57 0.28
N SER A 443 29.70 0.40 -1.03
CA SER A 443 30.49 1.22 -1.96
C SER A 443 30.11 2.71 -1.93
N ILE A 444 28.83 3.04 -1.76
CA ILE A 444 28.33 4.43 -1.67
C ILE A 444 28.91 5.10 -0.43
N TYR A 445 28.76 4.52 0.76
CA TYR A 445 29.26 5.15 1.98
C TYR A 445 30.77 5.35 1.95
N GLN A 446 31.50 4.40 1.35
CA GLN A 446 32.96 4.47 1.27
C GLN A 446 33.48 5.56 0.30
N ASN A 447 32.71 5.84 -0.78
CA ASN A 447 33.21 6.70 -1.87
C ASN A 447 32.36 7.96 -2.12
N HIS A 448 31.08 7.96 -1.72
CA HIS A 448 30.07 8.97 -2.13
C HIS A 448 29.14 9.34 -0.97
N LYS A 449 29.69 9.79 0.16
CA LYS A 449 28.87 10.26 1.30
C LYS A 449 28.00 11.46 0.94
N ASP A 450 28.36 12.18 -0.09
CA ASP A 450 27.60 13.29 -0.68
C ASP A 450 26.32 12.85 -1.40
N TRP A 451 26.07 11.54 -1.53
CA TRP A 451 24.82 10.97 -2.05
C TRP A 451 23.85 10.55 -0.92
N LEU A 452 24.17 10.83 0.31
CA LEU A 452 23.33 10.49 1.46
C LEU A 452 22.52 11.70 1.92
N VAL A 453 21.40 11.45 2.61
CA VAL A 453 20.64 12.51 3.26
C VAL A 453 21.41 13.05 4.45
N HIS A 454 21.46 14.38 4.62
CA HIS A 454 22.26 15.02 5.64
C HIS A 454 21.43 15.72 6.72
N ASN A 455 21.96 15.76 7.94
CA ASN A 455 21.39 16.52 9.05
C ASN A 455 21.81 18.01 9.01
N VAL A 456 21.37 18.79 10.00
CA VAL A 456 21.70 20.23 10.12
C VAL A 456 23.19 20.55 10.23
N LYS A 457 24.04 19.56 10.55
CA LYS A 457 25.48 19.70 10.66
C LYS A 457 26.20 19.34 9.36
N GLY A 458 25.47 18.86 8.35
CA GLY A 458 26.01 18.35 7.11
C GLY A 458 26.62 16.94 7.23
N GLU A 459 26.20 16.17 8.23
CA GLU A 459 26.61 14.79 8.43
C GLU A 459 25.52 13.85 7.87
N PRO A 460 25.88 12.67 7.29
CA PRO A 460 24.92 11.68 6.86
C PRO A 460 23.99 11.22 8.01
N ILE A 461 22.70 11.10 7.74
CA ILE A 461 21.73 10.61 8.74
C ILE A 461 21.83 9.10 8.83
N GLN A 462 22.28 8.60 9.98
CA GLN A 462 22.19 7.18 10.31
C GLN A 462 20.74 6.85 10.68
N VAL A 463 20.18 5.84 10.02
CA VAL A 463 18.76 5.43 10.20
C VAL A 463 18.61 4.16 11.02
N THR A 464 19.60 3.23 10.97
CA THR A 464 19.61 2.01 11.78
C THR A 464 21.02 1.45 11.92
N THR A 465 21.13 0.35 12.69
CA THR A 465 22.30 -0.52 12.74
C THR A 465 21.86 -1.95 12.40
N ASP A 466 22.41 -2.53 11.35
CA ASP A 466 22.13 -3.90 10.94
C ASP A 466 22.96 -4.89 11.77
N GLU A 467 22.34 -5.45 12.82
CA GLU A 467 22.97 -6.42 13.69
C GLU A 467 23.26 -7.77 13.00
N GLU A 468 22.57 -8.07 11.92
CA GLU A 468 22.76 -9.29 11.14
C GLU A 468 23.96 -9.21 10.20
N VAL A 469 24.34 -7.99 9.80
CA VAL A 469 25.52 -7.70 8.99
C VAL A 469 26.59 -7.00 9.85
N ARG A 470 27.16 -7.70 10.82
CA ARG A 470 28.31 -7.25 11.62
C ARG A 470 28.09 -5.92 12.35
N SER A 471 26.86 -5.63 12.80
CA SER A 471 26.47 -4.35 13.39
C SER A 471 26.80 -3.19 12.45
N GLU A 472 26.46 -3.32 11.16
CA GLU A 472 26.70 -2.33 10.13
C GLU A 472 25.81 -1.10 10.37
N LYS A 473 26.39 0.10 10.40
CA LYS A 473 25.62 1.33 10.42
C LYS A 473 25.02 1.57 9.06
N VAL A 474 23.73 1.96 9.05
CA VAL A 474 22.94 2.17 7.85
C VAL A 474 22.47 3.62 7.75
N PHE A 475 22.52 4.18 6.54
CA PHE A 475 22.25 5.57 6.23
C PHE A 475 21.21 5.69 5.12
N ALA A 476 20.48 6.82 5.07
CA ALA A 476 19.48 7.08 4.04
C ALA A 476 20.12 7.62 2.75
N LEU A 477 19.74 7.05 1.61
CA LEU A 477 20.15 7.50 0.27
C LEU A 477 19.37 8.73 -0.16
N ASP A 478 20.06 9.73 -0.69
CA ASP A 478 19.46 10.89 -1.35
C ASP A 478 19.17 10.57 -2.83
N CYS A 479 17.94 10.17 -3.12
CA CYS A 479 17.49 9.85 -4.47
C CYS A 479 17.32 11.08 -5.38
N THR A 480 17.47 12.30 -4.85
CA THR A 480 17.49 13.50 -5.66
C THR A 480 18.87 13.75 -6.29
N ASN A 481 19.92 13.09 -5.77
CA ASN A 481 21.27 13.18 -6.28
C ASN A 481 21.43 12.39 -7.60
N PRO A 482 21.88 13.00 -8.70
CA PRO A 482 22.03 12.31 -9.99
C PRO A 482 22.98 11.10 -9.95
N GLY A 483 24.02 11.14 -9.10
CA GLY A 483 24.96 10.01 -8.92
C GLY A 483 24.27 8.82 -8.26
N ALA A 484 23.47 9.06 -7.20
CA ALA A 484 22.67 8.03 -6.54
C ALA A 484 21.65 7.42 -7.51
N GLN A 485 20.99 8.24 -8.34
CA GLN A 485 20.06 7.75 -9.35
C GLN A 485 20.73 6.83 -10.38
N GLU A 486 21.92 7.18 -10.87
CA GLU A 486 22.62 6.32 -11.84
C GLU A 486 23.07 5.01 -11.20
N PHE A 487 23.52 5.04 -9.96
CA PHE A 487 23.84 3.82 -9.20
C PHE A 487 22.63 2.89 -9.06
N LEU A 488 21.45 3.43 -8.72
CA LEU A 488 20.22 2.66 -8.69
C LEU A 488 19.90 2.07 -10.07
N ARG A 489 19.98 2.85 -11.16
CA ARG A 489 19.71 2.35 -12.51
C ARG A 489 20.63 1.19 -12.89
N GLU A 490 21.92 1.32 -12.62
CA GLU A 490 22.91 0.27 -12.96
C GLU A 490 22.69 -0.98 -12.13
N THR A 491 22.44 -0.84 -10.83
CA THR A 491 22.13 -1.96 -9.93
C THR A 491 20.92 -2.75 -10.44
N TYR A 492 19.77 -2.08 -10.63
CA TYR A 492 18.53 -2.75 -10.99
C TYR A 492 18.53 -3.29 -12.43
N ARG A 493 19.24 -2.63 -13.36
CA ARG A 493 19.48 -3.19 -14.70
C ARG A 493 20.33 -4.47 -14.65
N THR A 494 21.30 -4.54 -13.77
CA THR A 494 22.13 -5.76 -13.58
C THR A 494 21.27 -6.91 -13.06
N LEU A 495 20.44 -6.68 -12.04
CA LEU A 495 19.52 -7.70 -11.51
C LEU A 495 18.63 -8.27 -12.62
N VAL A 496 18.02 -7.39 -13.43
CA VAL A 496 17.08 -7.82 -14.48
C VAL A 496 17.79 -8.45 -15.67
N ARG A 497 18.85 -7.82 -16.20
CA ARG A 497 19.47 -8.27 -17.47
C ARG A 497 20.43 -9.40 -17.30
N GLU A 498 21.20 -9.41 -16.22
CA GLU A 498 22.22 -10.42 -16.00
C GLU A 498 21.73 -11.58 -15.15
N TRP A 499 20.94 -11.30 -14.10
CA TRP A 499 20.41 -12.33 -13.21
C TRP A 499 19.03 -12.82 -13.58
N GLN A 500 18.40 -12.23 -14.63
CA GLN A 500 17.07 -12.60 -15.15
C GLN A 500 15.95 -12.46 -14.11
N VAL A 501 16.09 -11.49 -13.22
CA VAL A 501 15.10 -11.21 -12.18
C VAL A 501 13.81 -10.67 -12.82
N LYS A 502 12.67 -11.16 -12.36
CA LYS A 502 11.32 -10.77 -12.80
C LYS A 502 10.44 -10.22 -11.67
N TYR A 503 10.88 -10.36 -10.43
CA TYR A 503 10.22 -9.83 -9.25
C TYR A 503 11.26 -9.27 -8.29
N ILE A 504 11.02 -8.08 -7.76
CA ILE A 504 11.93 -7.41 -6.83
C ILE A 504 11.14 -6.90 -5.62
N LYS A 505 11.46 -7.44 -4.44
CA LYS A 505 11.00 -6.95 -3.16
C LYS A 505 11.85 -5.75 -2.75
N LEU A 506 11.20 -4.63 -2.42
CA LEU A 506 11.80 -3.36 -2.03
C LEU A 506 11.46 -3.08 -0.57
N ASP A 507 12.42 -3.28 0.31
CA ASP A 507 12.23 -3.29 1.75
C ASP A 507 12.87 -2.09 2.46
N PHE A 508 12.54 -1.88 3.74
CA PHE A 508 13.10 -0.85 4.64
C PHE A 508 13.07 0.59 4.08
N MET A 509 12.05 0.92 3.30
CA MET A 509 11.88 2.28 2.79
C MET A 509 11.28 3.23 3.83
N ASP A 510 10.63 2.69 4.86
CA ASP A 510 10.12 3.44 6.00
C ASP A 510 11.25 3.97 6.89
N THR A 511 12.28 3.16 7.16
CA THR A 511 13.47 3.58 7.92
C THR A 511 14.19 4.73 7.27
N THR A 512 14.18 4.79 5.93
CA THR A 512 14.85 5.83 5.12
C THR A 512 13.97 7.03 4.78
N ALA A 513 12.70 7.02 5.19
CA ALA A 513 11.77 8.13 4.99
C ALA A 513 12.02 9.26 6.03
N VAL A 514 13.23 9.74 6.12
CA VAL A 514 13.67 10.78 7.05
C VAL A 514 13.76 12.14 6.37
N GLU A 515 13.23 13.17 7.04
CA GLU A 515 13.45 14.55 6.59
C GLU A 515 14.92 14.94 6.77
N GLY A 516 15.44 15.74 5.83
CA GLY A 516 16.84 16.12 5.86
C GLY A 516 17.20 17.12 4.78
N TYR A 517 18.49 17.34 4.64
CA TYR A 517 19.05 18.19 3.56
C TYR A 517 19.43 17.31 2.38
N PHE A 518 18.67 17.47 1.32
CA PHE A 518 18.81 16.76 0.05
C PHE A 518 19.61 17.57 -0.95
N TYR A 519 20.15 16.93 -1.98
CA TYR A 519 20.80 17.56 -3.12
C TYR A 519 19.84 18.55 -3.83
N ARG A 520 18.56 18.15 -4.01
CA ARG A 520 17.50 19.07 -4.45
C ARG A 520 16.90 19.73 -3.19
N PRO A 521 17.08 21.04 -3.00
CA PRO A 521 16.56 21.73 -1.84
C PRO A 521 15.03 21.62 -1.73
N HIS A 522 14.52 21.68 -0.50
CA HIS A 522 13.09 21.66 -0.19
C HIS A 522 12.33 20.41 -0.67
N THR A 523 13.05 19.31 -0.81
CA THR A 523 12.47 17.98 -1.04
C THR A 523 11.99 17.41 0.28
N THR A 524 10.83 16.74 0.29
CA THR A 524 10.35 15.99 1.46
C THR A 524 10.88 14.56 1.45
N ALA A 525 10.82 13.89 2.59
CA ALA A 525 11.19 12.48 2.70
C ALA A 525 10.38 11.59 1.73
N LEU A 526 9.07 11.84 1.58
CA LEU A 526 8.21 11.04 0.70
C LEU A 526 8.52 11.29 -0.78
N GLU A 527 8.80 12.54 -1.17
CA GLU A 527 9.28 12.84 -2.53
C GLU A 527 10.60 12.12 -2.85
N ASN A 528 11.54 12.08 -1.89
CA ASN A 528 12.79 11.36 -2.04
C ASN A 528 12.56 9.89 -2.36
N ILE A 529 11.66 9.23 -1.62
CA ILE A 529 11.27 7.83 -1.84
C ILE A 529 10.63 7.64 -3.22
N ARG A 530 9.66 8.48 -3.59
CA ARG A 530 9.00 8.39 -4.91
C ARG A 530 9.96 8.57 -6.07
N ILE A 531 10.91 9.52 -5.96
CA ILE A 531 11.96 9.72 -6.99
C ILE A 531 12.77 8.44 -7.14
N GLY A 532 13.23 7.85 -6.04
CA GLY A 532 13.99 6.60 -6.05
C GLY A 532 13.20 5.44 -6.66
N LEU A 533 11.94 5.27 -6.26
CA LEU A 533 11.04 4.24 -6.81
C LEU A 533 10.82 4.42 -8.31
N GLN A 534 10.61 5.65 -8.80
CA GLN A 534 10.45 5.92 -10.22
C GLN A 534 11.73 5.60 -11.01
N VAL A 535 12.90 5.95 -10.47
CA VAL A 535 14.20 5.60 -11.07
C VAL A 535 14.35 4.07 -11.21
N ILE A 536 13.94 3.32 -10.18
CA ILE A 536 13.96 1.86 -10.21
C ILE A 536 12.97 1.33 -11.27
N ARG A 537 11.73 1.81 -11.27
CA ARG A 537 10.70 1.40 -12.25
C ARG A 537 11.16 1.65 -13.69
N ASP A 538 11.73 2.82 -13.97
CA ASP A 538 12.27 3.16 -15.29
C ASP A 538 13.44 2.24 -15.69
N ALA A 539 14.23 1.78 -14.72
CA ALA A 539 15.37 0.90 -14.96
C ALA A 539 14.96 -0.54 -15.28
N VAL A 540 13.93 -1.06 -14.59
CA VAL A 540 13.47 -2.46 -14.73
C VAL A 540 12.38 -2.63 -15.79
N GLY A 541 11.63 -1.57 -16.12
CA GLY A 541 10.53 -1.59 -17.08
C GLY A 541 9.23 -2.17 -16.51
N ASP A 542 8.20 -2.31 -17.36
CA ASP A 542 6.83 -2.65 -16.95
C ASP A 542 6.57 -4.14 -16.72
N THR A 543 7.48 -5.01 -17.14
CA THR A 543 7.31 -6.47 -17.06
C THR A 543 7.90 -7.09 -15.79
N VAL A 544 8.66 -6.33 -15.03
CA VAL A 544 9.21 -6.76 -13.74
C VAL A 544 8.26 -6.31 -12.63
N LEU A 545 7.86 -7.25 -11.79
CA LEU A 545 7.02 -6.95 -10.64
C LEU A 545 7.87 -6.28 -9.55
N LEU A 546 7.39 -5.17 -9.03
CA LEU A 546 7.94 -4.51 -7.85
C LEU A 546 6.98 -4.69 -6.68
N ASP A 547 7.50 -5.10 -5.56
CA ASP A 547 6.77 -5.25 -4.32
C ASP A 547 7.32 -4.30 -3.25
N LYS A 548 6.44 -3.57 -2.56
CA LYS A 548 6.84 -2.73 -1.45
C LYS A 548 6.77 -3.52 -0.13
N ASP A 549 7.81 -3.42 0.66
CA ASP A 549 7.86 -3.93 2.02
C ASP A 549 8.54 -2.88 2.92
N GLY A 550 8.34 -2.87 4.24
CA GLY A 550 8.89 -1.84 5.12
C GLY A 550 8.74 -0.43 4.52
N SER A 551 7.53 0.02 4.19
CA SER A 551 7.34 1.20 3.34
C SER A 551 6.10 2.00 3.71
N PRO A 552 6.15 3.35 3.57
CA PRO A 552 4.92 4.14 3.65
C PRO A 552 3.81 3.55 2.79
N MET A 553 2.60 3.38 3.35
CA MET A 553 1.55 2.57 2.71
C MET A 553 1.04 3.15 1.39
N LEU A 554 0.93 4.47 1.26
CA LEU A 554 0.33 5.13 0.10
C LEU A 554 1.37 5.63 -0.91
N THR A 555 2.54 6.07 -0.45
CA THR A 555 3.59 6.67 -1.28
C THR A 555 4.02 5.83 -2.50
N PRO A 556 4.14 4.48 -2.44
CA PRO A 556 4.56 3.66 -3.59
C PRO A 556 3.47 3.39 -4.62
N VAL A 557 2.19 3.69 -4.30
CA VAL A 557 1.04 3.36 -5.15
C VAL A 557 1.17 4.00 -6.54
N GLY A 558 0.85 3.24 -7.58
CA GLY A 558 1.02 3.62 -8.99
C GLY A 558 2.42 3.29 -9.55
N ILE A 559 3.40 2.99 -8.70
CA ILE A 559 4.76 2.61 -9.12
C ILE A 559 5.02 1.12 -8.89
N VAL A 560 4.58 0.57 -7.75
CA VAL A 560 4.72 -0.85 -7.41
C VAL A 560 3.52 -1.67 -7.90
N ASP A 561 3.69 -2.97 -8.03
CA ASP A 561 2.67 -3.91 -8.50
C ASP A 561 2.06 -4.71 -7.35
N GLN A 562 2.86 -4.97 -6.30
CA GLN A 562 2.49 -5.71 -5.09
C GLN A 562 2.87 -4.91 -3.85
N GLY A 563 2.32 -5.29 -2.70
CA GLY A 563 2.69 -4.60 -1.47
C GLY A 563 2.30 -5.35 -0.21
N ARG A 564 3.26 -5.41 0.72
CA ARG A 564 3.11 -5.95 2.04
C ARG A 564 2.01 -5.22 2.81
N VAL A 565 1.15 -5.99 3.47
CA VAL A 565 -0.01 -5.47 4.23
C VAL A 565 -0.03 -5.88 5.69
N SER A 566 0.88 -6.74 6.12
CA SER A 566 0.94 -7.28 7.47
C SER A 566 2.35 -7.30 8.01
N GLN A 567 2.46 -7.46 9.32
CA GLN A 567 3.74 -7.77 9.97
C GLN A 567 4.30 -9.09 9.47
N ASP A 568 5.62 -9.30 9.69
CA ASP A 568 6.33 -10.52 9.35
C ASP A 568 5.65 -11.76 9.94
N THR A 569 5.46 -12.76 9.09
CA THR A 569 5.07 -14.10 9.47
C THR A 569 6.29 -14.93 9.92
N GLY A 570 6.10 -16.20 10.25
CA GLY A 570 7.21 -17.07 10.65
C GLY A 570 6.72 -18.43 11.14
N HIS A 571 7.63 -19.20 11.77
CA HIS A 571 7.38 -20.57 12.20
C HIS A 571 6.62 -20.68 13.53
N THR A 572 5.82 -19.67 13.92
CA THR A 572 5.03 -19.72 15.16
C THR A 572 3.59 -19.25 14.90
N PHE A 573 2.70 -19.70 15.76
CA PHE A 573 1.31 -19.26 15.75
C PHE A 573 1.19 -17.77 16.05
N GLU A 574 2.01 -17.26 16.98
CA GLU A 574 2.03 -15.85 17.37
C GLU A 574 2.30 -14.94 16.16
N ARG A 575 3.22 -15.31 15.28
CA ARG A 575 3.50 -14.55 14.06
C ARG A 575 2.28 -14.47 13.13
N SER A 576 1.56 -15.59 12.94
CA SER A 576 0.31 -15.57 12.19
C SER A 576 -0.76 -14.71 12.89
N LYS A 577 -0.85 -14.76 14.22
CA LYS A 577 -1.77 -13.96 15.03
C LYS A 577 -1.45 -12.46 14.94
N GLU A 578 -0.16 -12.07 14.94
CA GLU A 578 0.31 -10.69 14.78
C GLU A 578 0.06 -10.15 13.37
N ALA A 579 0.20 -10.96 12.33
CA ALA A 579 -0.05 -10.57 10.93
C ALA A 579 -1.55 -10.39 10.59
N ALA A 580 -2.42 -11.15 11.25
CA ALA A 580 -3.84 -11.21 10.91
C ALA A 580 -4.59 -9.87 10.95
N PRO A 581 -4.38 -8.94 11.92
CA PRO A 581 -5.03 -7.63 11.92
C PRO A 581 -4.69 -6.79 10.68
N GLY A 582 -3.44 -6.83 10.22
CA GLY A 582 -3.01 -6.13 9.01
C GLY A 582 -3.71 -6.68 7.76
N ILE A 583 -3.73 -8.01 7.60
CA ILE A 583 -4.43 -8.68 6.50
C ILE A 583 -5.93 -8.36 6.52
N ALA A 584 -6.56 -8.39 7.70
CA ALA A 584 -7.97 -8.07 7.84
C ALA A 584 -8.26 -6.59 7.52
N ALA A 585 -7.54 -5.67 8.13
CA ALA A 585 -7.81 -4.24 8.01
C ALA A 585 -7.55 -3.69 6.60
N ARG A 586 -6.58 -4.26 5.88
CA ARG A 586 -6.15 -3.80 4.56
C ARG A 586 -6.69 -4.67 3.41
N TYR A 587 -7.73 -5.47 3.65
CA TYR A 587 -8.38 -6.27 2.61
C TYR A 587 -8.81 -5.43 1.39
N TYR A 588 -9.26 -4.19 1.64
CA TYR A 588 -9.73 -3.25 0.62
C TYR A 588 -8.60 -2.69 -0.26
N MET A 589 -7.34 -2.79 0.19
CA MET A 589 -6.18 -2.38 -0.61
C MET A 589 -5.88 -3.36 -1.74
N HIS A 590 -6.28 -4.64 -1.54
CA HIS A 590 -6.06 -5.68 -2.55
C HIS A 590 -6.68 -5.29 -3.90
N ARG A 591 -5.84 -5.24 -4.95
CA ARG A 591 -6.19 -4.86 -6.32
C ARG A 591 -6.76 -3.43 -6.47
N ASN A 592 -6.60 -2.61 -5.43
CA ASN A 592 -6.91 -1.18 -5.45
C ASN A 592 -5.64 -0.34 -5.27
N PHE A 593 -4.81 -0.62 -4.29
CA PHE A 593 -3.50 0.02 -4.15
C PHE A 593 -2.46 -0.75 -4.97
N PHE A 594 -2.41 -2.04 -4.78
CA PHE A 594 -1.52 -3.05 -5.37
C PHE A 594 -2.15 -4.44 -5.18
N VAL A 595 -1.48 -5.53 -5.57
CA VAL A 595 -1.82 -6.88 -5.11
C VAL A 595 -1.21 -7.08 -3.73
N ASN A 596 -2.01 -7.49 -2.74
CA ASN A 596 -1.54 -7.66 -1.36
C ASN A 596 -0.43 -8.71 -1.28
N ASP A 597 0.60 -8.41 -0.51
CA ASP A 597 1.56 -9.36 0.02
C ASP A 597 1.24 -9.63 1.51
N PRO A 598 0.74 -10.82 1.86
CA PRO A 598 0.48 -11.20 3.26
C PRO A 598 1.73 -11.75 3.96
N ASP A 599 2.89 -11.73 3.34
CA ASP A 599 4.08 -12.49 3.65
C ASP A 599 3.99 -14.00 3.35
N ALA A 600 5.10 -14.72 3.42
CA ALA A 600 5.14 -16.16 3.20
C ALA A 600 4.50 -16.93 4.34
N PHE A 601 3.74 -17.95 4.04
CA PHE A 601 3.25 -18.89 5.05
C PHE A 601 4.26 -20.01 5.30
N THR A 602 4.25 -20.54 6.53
CA THR A 602 5.05 -21.69 6.92
C THR A 602 4.16 -22.81 7.46
N VAL A 603 4.44 -24.04 7.09
CA VAL A 603 3.65 -25.20 7.51
C VAL A 603 4.48 -26.33 8.08
N SER A 604 5.80 -26.33 7.87
CA SER A 604 6.68 -27.41 8.34
C SER A 604 6.85 -27.41 9.86
N ARG A 605 7.40 -28.50 10.38
CA ARG A 605 7.83 -28.60 11.78
C ARG A 605 9.26 -28.08 11.96
N GLN A 606 9.76 -27.32 11.03
CA GLN A 606 11.08 -26.75 11.05
C GLN A 606 11.18 -25.75 12.21
N GLN A 607 12.23 -25.89 13.00
CA GLN A 607 12.59 -24.94 14.05
C GLN A 607 13.78 -24.12 13.54
N ILE A 608 13.51 -23.16 12.69
CA ILE A 608 14.51 -22.18 12.32
C ILE A 608 14.21 -20.91 13.10
N GLU A 609 15.09 -20.59 14.02
CA GLU A 609 15.06 -19.31 14.70
C GLU A 609 16.43 -18.67 14.68
N GLU A 610 16.36 -17.35 14.61
CA GLU A 610 17.55 -16.57 14.75
C GLU A 610 18.03 -16.52 16.20
N ARG A 611 17.14 -16.54 17.18
CA ARG A 611 17.48 -16.18 18.57
C ARG A 611 16.89 -17.07 19.67
N LYS A 612 15.89 -17.95 19.40
CA LYS A 612 15.25 -18.81 20.43
C LYS A 612 14.72 -20.13 19.84
N ILE A 613 14.84 -21.19 20.60
CA ILE A 613 14.20 -22.47 20.27
C ILE A 613 12.71 -22.34 20.59
N GLN A 614 11.86 -22.49 19.58
CA GLN A 614 10.39 -22.47 19.71
C GLN A 614 9.81 -23.89 19.47
N ALA A 615 8.60 -24.12 19.97
CA ALA A 615 7.89 -25.35 19.65
C ALA A 615 7.50 -25.36 18.16
N PRO A 616 7.62 -26.51 17.46
CA PRO A 616 7.13 -26.63 16.09
C PRO A 616 5.65 -26.34 16.02
N LEU A 617 5.19 -25.75 14.90
CA LEU A 617 3.78 -25.58 14.61
C LEU A 617 3.03 -26.92 14.72
N THR A 618 1.97 -26.95 15.46
CA THR A 618 0.98 -28.04 15.42
C THR A 618 0.35 -28.10 14.01
N LEU A 619 -0.39 -29.16 13.70
CA LEU A 619 -1.06 -29.24 12.39
C LEU A 619 -2.15 -28.15 12.25
N ASP A 620 -2.86 -27.84 13.33
CA ASP A 620 -3.92 -26.82 13.30
C ASP A 620 -3.32 -25.40 13.17
N GLU A 621 -2.21 -25.11 13.82
CA GLU A 621 -1.48 -23.84 13.64
C GLU A 621 -0.90 -23.68 12.22
N ALA A 622 -0.42 -24.76 11.62
CA ALA A 622 0.01 -24.75 10.22
C ALA A 622 -1.17 -24.49 9.25
N LYS A 623 -2.36 -25.02 9.56
CA LYS A 623 -3.58 -24.68 8.80
C LYS A 623 -3.95 -23.20 8.96
N VAL A 624 -3.73 -22.60 10.15
CA VAL A 624 -3.94 -21.16 10.37
C VAL A 624 -3.02 -20.36 9.44
N SER A 625 -1.71 -20.65 9.43
CA SER A 625 -0.72 -19.93 8.63
C SER A 625 -1.09 -19.95 7.12
N ILE A 626 -1.30 -21.14 6.55
CA ILE A 626 -1.62 -21.26 5.12
C ILE A 626 -3.01 -20.70 4.77
N ALA A 627 -4.01 -20.82 5.65
CA ALA A 627 -5.34 -20.29 5.42
C ALA A 627 -5.36 -18.76 5.46
N LEU A 628 -4.59 -18.15 6.37
CA LEU A 628 -4.46 -16.70 6.48
C LEU A 628 -3.87 -16.09 5.20
N SER A 629 -2.80 -16.69 4.68
CA SER A 629 -2.23 -16.30 3.39
C SER A 629 -3.26 -16.46 2.25
N ALA A 630 -3.97 -17.59 2.18
CA ALA A 630 -4.97 -17.83 1.13
C ALA A 630 -6.12 -16.80 1.15
N VAL A 631 -6.65 -16.40 2.32
CA VAL A 631 -7.77 -15.44 2.42
C VAL A 631 -7.33 -13.99 2.19
N SER A 632 -6.03 -13.68 2.21
CA SER A 632 -5.51 -12.36 1.85
C SER A 632 -5.81 -12.01 0.38
N GLY A 633 -5.94 -13.05 -0.47
CA GLY A 633 -6.19 -12.94 -1.89
C GLY A 633 -4.97 -12.57 -2.73
N GLY A 634 -3.85 -12.30 -2.10
CA GLY A 634 -2.63 -11.79 -2.74
C GLY A 634 -1.57 -12.85 -2.99
N MET A 635 -0.30 -12.47 -2.86
CA MET A 635 0.85 -13.35 -3.03
C MET A 635 0.75 -14.59 -2.13
N TYR A 636 1.23 -15.74 -2.61
CA TYR A 636 1.08 -17.03 -1.93
C TYR A 636 2.40 -17.81 -1.99
N GLU A 637 3.29 -17.55 -1.04
CA GLU A 637 4.63 -18.13 -1.01
C GLU A 637 4.86 -19.04 0.20
N ILE A 638 5.61 -20.11 -0.03
CA ILE A 638 6.03 -21.08 1.01
C ILE A 638 7.35 -20.62 1.61
N GLY A 639 7.40 -20.43 2.92
CA GLY A 639 8.60 -20.01 3.64
C GLY A 639 9.35 -21.17 4.35
N ASP A 640 9.22 -22.40 3.87
CA ASP A 640 9.85 -23.58 4.48
C ASP A 640 11.03 -24.12 3.64
N ASP A 641 12.00 -24.80 4.26
CA ASP A 641 12.94 -25.64 3.53
C ASP A 641 12.20 -26.81 2.89
N LEU A 642 12.03 -26.77 1.57
CA LEU A 642 11.15 -27.67 0.82
C LEU A 642 11.54 -29.16 0.93
N PRO A 643 12.83 -29.55 0.89
CA PRO A 643 13.19 -30.95 1.15
C PRO A 643 12.79 -31.44 2.56
N THR A 644 12.87 -30.57 3.56
CA THR A 644 12.42 -30.88 4.93
C THR A 644 10.90 -30.98 4.99
N LEU A 645 10.18 -30.05 4.37
CA LEU A 645 8.72 -30.10 4.21
C LEU A 645 8.29 -31.40 3.51
N GLY A 646 9.00 -31.78 2.42
CA GLY A 646 8.69 -32.97 1.62
C GLY A 646 8.77 -34.32 2.37
N ALA A 647 9.45 -34.34 3.53
CA ALA A 647 9.53 -35.52 4.39
C ALA A 647 8.27 -35.73 5.27
N ASP A 648 7.35 -34.74 5.33
CA ASP A 648 6.12 -34.78 6.18
C ASP A 648 4.88 -34.75 5.29
N ALA A 649 4.27 -35.92 5.09
CA ALA A 649 3.12 -36.07 4.18
C ALA A 649 1.90 -35.22 4.59
N ASP A 650 1.66 -35.01 5.90
CA ASP A 650 0.55 -34.20 6.38
C ASP A 650 0.76 -32.71 6.03
N ARG A 651 2.00 -32.25 6.03
CA ARG A 651 2.37 -30.89 5.69
C ARG A 651 2.38 -30.68 4.18
N VAL A 652 2.87 -31.64 3.41
CA VAL A 652 2.78 -31.62 1.95
C VAL A 652 1.31 -31.55 1.50
N ALA A 653 0.43 -32.28 2.18
CA ALA A 653 -1.01 -32.24 1.87
C ALA A 653 -1.64 -30.84 2.04
N LEU A 654 -1.08 -29.96 2.87
CA LEU A 654 -1.54 -28.58 2.99
C LEU A 654 -1.16 -27.77 1.75
N VAL A 655 0.11 -27.80 1.35
CA VAL A 655 0.61 -26.98 0.21
C VAL A 655 0.12 -27.49 -1.15
N THR A 656 -0.35 -28.74 -1.21
CA THR A 656 -0.94 -29.34 -2.41
C THR A 656 -2.47 -29.39 -2.40
N ASN A 657 -3.11 -28.81 -1.37
CA ASN A 657 -4.56 -28.85 -1.23
C ASN A 657 -5.24 -28.09 -2.39
N PRO A 658 -6.08 -28.77 -3.21
CA PRO A 658 -6.64 -28.18 -4.42
C PRO A 658 -7.60 -27.01 -4.15
N ASP A 659 -8.30 -27.00 -3.01
CA ASP A 659 -9.21 -25.92 -2.65
C ASP A 659 -8.43 -24.66 -2.19
N LEU A 660 -7.32 -24.81 -1.45
CA LEU A 660 -6.43 -23.70 -1.11
C LEU A 660 -5.77 -23.11 -2.36
N LEU A 661 -5.27 -23.95 -3.26
CA LEU A 661 -4.71 -23.53 -4.54
C LEU A 661 -5.75 -22.80 -5.42
N ARG A 662 -6.99 -23.25 -5.40
CA ARG A 662 -8.11 -22.56 -6.08
C ARG A 662 -8.34 -21.17 -5.50
N ILE A 663 -8.35 -21.01 -4.18
CA ILE A 663 -8.49 -19.72 -3.50
C ILE A 663 -7.33 -18.81 -3.86
N ALA A 664 -6.08 -19.27 -3.76
CA ALA A 664 -4.89 -18.51 -4.09
C ALA A 664 -4.86 -18.04 -5.55
N LYS A 665 -5.19 -18.94 -6.52
CA LYS A 665 -5.27 -18.59 -7.94
C LYS A 665 -6.41 -17.65 -8.30
N LEU A 666 -7.51 -17.67 -7.51
CA LEU A 666 -8.63 -16.76 -7.72
C LEU A 666 -8.22 -15.29 -7.50
N GLY A 667 -7.26 -15.05 -6.62
CA GLY A 667 -6.67 -13.73 -6.43
C GLY A 667 -7.67 -12.68 -5.93
N ARG A 668 -8.52 -13.03 -4.95
CA ARG A 668 -9.49 -12.14 -4.32
C ARG A 668 -9.33 -12.14 -2.81
N ALA A 669 -9.26 -10.98 -2.21
CA ALA A 669 -9.26 -10.86 -0.75
C ALA A 669 -10.64 -11.23 -0.19
N ALA A 670 -10.65 -11.99 0.90
CA ALA A 670 -11.86 -12.27 1.65
C ALA A 670 -12.29 -11.05 2.47
N LEU A 671 -13.59 -10.82 2.56
CA LEU A 671 -14.18 -9.77 3.38
C LEU A 671 -14.06 -10.15 4.87
N PRO A 672 -13.38 -9.39 5.73
CA PRO A 672 -13.37 -9.60 7.17
C PRO A 672 -14.68 -9.11 7.77
N MET A 673 -15.66 -10.01 7.91
CA MET A 673 -17.04 -9.68 8.27
C MET A 673 -17.16 -8.96 9.60
N ASP A 674 -16.28 -9.25 10.53
CA ASP A 674 -16.28 -8.77 11.90
C ASP A 674 -15.18 -7.73 12.19
N LEU A 675 -14.58 -7.11 11.16
CA LEU A 675 -13.42 -6.22 11.26
C LEU A 675 -13.51 -5.24 12.45
N LEU A 676 -14.61 -4.50 12.58
CA LEU A 676 -14.84 -3.56 13.69
C LEU A 676 -15.96 -4.02 14.63
N SER A 677 -16.46 -5.26 14.47
CA SER A 677 -17.53 -5.83 15.26
C SER A 677 -17.21 -7.20 15.86
N TYR A 678 -15.93 -7.65 15.79
CA TYR A 678 -15.52 -8.93 16.40
C TYR A 678 -15.83 -8.97 17.90
N ARG A 679 -16.11 -10.17 18.42
CA ARG A 679 -16.46 -10.37 19.83
C ARG A 679 -15.21 -10.18 20.70
N ALA A 680 -15.40 -9.66 21.91
CA ALA A 680 -14.27 -9.40 22.83
C ALA A 680 -13.48 -10.69 23.17
N GLU A 681 -14.14 -11.85 23.18
CA GLU A 681 -13.52 -13.15 23.41
C GLU A 681 -12.69 -13.68 22.22
N ASP A 682 -12.86 -13.12 21.04
CA ASP A 682 -12.07 -13.50 19.85
C ASP A 682 -10.72 -12.73 19.76
N GLU A 683 -10.57 -11.67 20.58
CA GLU A 683 -9.40 -10.81 20.70
C GLU A 683 -9.14 -9.91 19.47
N GLN A 684 -9.41 -10.39 18.26
CA GLN A 684 -9.20 -9.68 16.98
C GLN A 684 -10.16 -10.22 15.90
N PRO A 685 -10.20 -9.60 14.68
CA PRO A 685 -11.04 -10.09 13.59
C PRO A 685 -10.78 -11.56 13.29
N SER A 686 -11.86 -12.34 13.21
CA SER A 686 -11.79 -13.79 13.17
C SER A 686 -12.57 -14.43 12.03
N VAL A 687 -13.47 -13.67 11.37
CA VAL A 687 -14.42 -14.21 10.39
C VAL A 687 -14.23 -13.58 9.03
N PHE A 688 -13.86 -14.39 8.04
CA PHE A 688 -13.64 -13.94 6.67
C PHE A 688 -14.57 -14.68 5.71
N LEU A 689 -15.16 -13.95 4.77
CA LEU A 689 -16.06 -14.48 3.75
C LEU A 689 -15.54 -14.15 2.35
N LEU A 690 -15.16 -15.16 1.57
CA LEU A 690 -14.76 -15.02 0.18
C LEU A 690 -15.89 -15.50 -0.73
N ARG A 691 -16.46 -14.59 -1.51
CA ARG A 691 -17.37 -14.96 -2.59
C ARG A 691 -16.59 -15.28 -3.84
N GLU A 692 -16.60 -16.54 -4.26
CA GLU A 692 -15.88 -16.97 -5.44
C GLU A 692 -16.68 -16.67 -6.71
N ASP A 693 -17.98 -17.02 -6.71
CA ASP A 693 -18.92 -16.70 -7.78
C ASP A 693 -20.38 -16.66 -7.27
N ALA A 694 -21.34 -16.80 -8.18
CA ALA A 694 -22.77 -16.84 -7.82
C ALA A 694 -23.18 -18.14 -7.11
N ARG A 695 -22.41 -19.24 -7.27
CA ARG A 695 -22.71 -20.57 -6.78
C ARG A 695 -22.01 -20.89 -5.46
N GLN A 696 -20.78 -20.42 -5.27
CA GLN A 696 -19.96 -20.84 -4.15
C GLN A 696 -19.21 -19.71 -3.46
N LEU A 697 -18.94 -19.94 -2.20
CA LEU A 697 -18.18 -19.05 -1.33
C LEU A 697 -17.38 -19.85 -0.30
N VAL A 698 -16.38 -19.22 0.30
CA VAL A 698 -15.57 -19.80 1.39
C VAL A 698 -15.77 -18.97 2.65
N LEU A 699 -16.08 -19.65 3.75
CA LEU A 699 -16.10 -19.07 5.09
C LEU A 699 -14.87 -19.55 5.84
N ALA A 700 -14.04 -18.62 6.28
CA ALA A 700 -12.92 -18.89 7.19
C ALA A 700 -13.25 -18.33 8.57
N VAL A 701 -13.15 -19.17 9.60
CA VAL A 701 -13.31 -18.78 10.99
C VAL A 701 -12.05 -19.17 11.73
N PHE A 702 -11.35 -18.16 12.29
CA PHE A 702 -10.11 -18.35 13.05
C PHE A 702 -10.39 -18.33 14.55
N ASN A 703 -9.66 -19.12 15.29
CA ASN A 703 -9.61 -19.06 16.76
C ASN A 703 -8.19 -18.67 17.19
N TRP A 704 -8.02 -17.41 17.55
CA TRP A 704 -6.74 -16.81 17.96
C TRP A 704 -6.41 -17.06 19.44
N THR A 705 -7.30 -17.73 20.18
CA THR A 705 -7.26 -17.80 21.64
C THR A 705 -6.78 -19.14 22.16
N GLU A 706 -6.37 -19.18 23.42
CA GLU A 706 -5.95 -20.37 24.17
C GLU A 706 -7.11 -21.31 24.52
N LYS A 707 -8.35 -21.02 24.11
CA LYS A 707 -9.55 -21.77 24.48
C LYS A 707 -10.35 -22.18 23.25
N PRO A 708 -11.07 -23.30 23.31
CA PRO A 708 -12.05 -23.62 22.29
C PRO A 708 -13.07 -22.49 22.12
N SER A 709 -13.45 -22.22 20.89
CA SER A 709 -14.47 -21.21 20.53
C SER A 709 -15.62 -21.83 19.75
N SER A 710 -16.76 -21.15 19.74
CA SER A 710 -17.93 -21.54 18.98
C SER A 710 -18.57 -20.29 18.37
N HIS A 711 -18.78 -20.32 17.05
CA HIS A 711 -19.44 -19.28 16.30
C HIS A 711 -20.70 -19.81 15.65
N ARG A 712 -21.79 -19.05 15.75
CA ARG A 712 -23.03 -19.38 15.06
C ARG A 712 -23.37 -18.28 14.06
N PHE A 713 -23.58 -18.69 12.82
CA PHE A 713 -23.95 -17.79 11.72
C PHE A 713 -25.35 -18.14 11.23
N SER A 714 -26.21 -17.15 11.09
CA SER A 714 -27.40 -17.28 10.26
C SER A 714 -27.03 -17.22 8.77
N PHE A 715 -27.87 -17.80 7.91
CA PHE A 715 -27.68 -17.67 6.47
C PHE A 715 -27.73 -16.19 6.02
N ALA A 716 -28.51 -15.37 6.72
CA ALA A 716 -28.57 -13.93 6.47
C ALA A 716 -27.23 -13.24 6.77
N ASP A 717 -26.55 -13.59 7.86
CA ASP A 717 -25.22 -13.06 8.20
C ASP A 717 -24.21 -13.38 7.08
N LEU A 718 -24.27 -14.58 6.51
CA LEU A 718 -23.42 -15.03 5.41
C LEU A 718 -23.90 -14.53 4.02
N LYS A 719 -24.93 -13.68 3.99
CA LYS A 719 -25.57 -13.19 2.74
C LYS A 719 -26.03 -14.33 1.82
N LEU A 720 -26.44 -15.46 2.40
CA LEU A 720 -27.04 -16.60 1.70
C LEU A 720 -28.56 -16.39 1.52
N ALA A 721 -29.07 -16.80 0.37
CA ALA A 721 -30.49 -16.63 0.07
C ALA A 721 -31.35 -17.58 0.88
N ALA A 722 -32.43 -17.09 1.51
CA ALA A 722 -33.37 -17.89 2.27
C ALA A 722 -34.06 -18.95 1.40
N GLY A 723 -34.32 -20.12 1.99
CA GLY A 723 -35.04 -21.21 1.33
C GLY A 723 -34.23 -22.01 0.31
N ARG A 724 -32.95 -21.72 0.14
CA ARG A 724 -32.04 -22.53 -0.70
C ARG A 724 -31.33 -23.58 0.11
N LYS A 725 -30.79 -24.58 -0.58
CA LYS A 725 -30.03 -25.67 0.04
C LYS A 725 -28.53 -25.46 -0.23
N TYR A 726 -27.77 -25.33 0.84
CA TYR A 726 -26.33 -25.20 0.80
C TYR A 726 -25.66 -26.44 1.34
N ARG A 727 -24.51 -26.80 0.75
CA ARG A 727 -23.60 -27.83 1.27
C ARG A 727 -22.39 -27.13 1.83
N PHE A 728 -22.02 -27.48 3.06
CA PHE A 728 -20.86 -26.96 3.78
C PHE A 728 -19.85 -28.10 3.92
N THR A 729 -18.67 -27.95 3.27
CA THR A 729 -17.62 -28.97 3.26
C THR A 729 -16.35 -28.37 3.85
N ASP A 730 -15.68 -29.11 4.72
CA ASP A 730 -14.39 -28.73 5.27
C ASP A 730 -13.32 -28.80 4.18
N ILE A 731 -12.55 -27.71 3.99
CA ILE A 731 -11.50 -27.64 2.94
C ILE A 731 -10.32 -28.55 3.30
N PHE A 732 -10.02 -28.72 4.60
CA PHE A 732 -8.92 -29.60 5.04
C PHE A 732 -9.32 -31.09 5.14
N ASP A 733 -10.61 -31.38 5.13
CA ASP A 733 -11.18 -32.74 5.09
C ASP A 733 -12.41 -32.75 4.20
N SER A 734 -12.21 -32.97 2.92
CA SER A 734 -13.28 -32.95 1.90
C SER A 734 -14.38 -34.01 2.10
N GLN A 735 -14.18 -34.99 2.97
CA GLN A 735 -15.19 -35.99 3.37
C GLN A 735 -16.06 -35.51 4.52
N ARG A 736 -15.66 -34.44 5.20
CA ARG A 736 -16.39 -33.88 6.34
C ARG A 736 -17.37 -32.82 5.87
N GLU A 737 -18.65 -33.14 5.92
CA GLU A 737 -19.70 -32.15 5.78
C GLU A 737 -20.12 -31.62 7.17
N VAL A 738 -20.29 -30.28 7.27
CA VAL A 738 -20.79 -29.61 8.46
C VAL A 738 -22.29 -29.39 8.28
N PRO A 739 -23.13 -30.01 9.13
CA PRO A 739 -24.58 -29.94 8.96
C PRO A 739 -25.12 -28.56 9.32
N ALA A 740 -25.98 -28.00 8.46
CA ALA A 740 -26.77 -26.83 8.79
C ALA A 740 -27.92 -27.20 9.73
N ASN A 741 -28.24 -26.33 10.68
CA ASN A 741 -29.38 -26.45 11.58
C ASN A 741 -30.43 -25.38 11.21
N GLY A 742 -31.39 -25.77 10.38
CA GLY A 742 -32.31 -24.83 9.74
C GLY A 742 -31.54 -23.84 8.86
N ASP A 743 -31.74 -22.55 9.06
CA ASP A 743 -31.07 -21.47 8.34
C ASP A 743 -29.85 -20.96 9.12
N SER A 744 -29.12 -21.84 9.80
CA SER A 744 -27.90 -21.47 10.52
C SER A 744 -26.85 -22.59 10.50
N ILE A 745 -25.59 -22.21 10.69
CA ILE A 745 -24.46 -23.10 10.87
C ILE A 745 -23.74 -22.76 12.17
N THR A 746 -23.22 -23.76 12.86
CA THR A 746 -22.34 -23.60 14.02
C THR A 746 -20.96 -24.15 13.70
N VAL A 747 -19.94 -23.37 14.02
CA VAL A 747 -18.53 -23.68 13.83
C VAL A 747 -17.88 -23.77 15.20
N ASP A 748 -17.55 -25.01 15.62
CA ASP A 748 -16.84 -25.28 16.87
C ASP A 748 -15.37 -25.56 16.57
N GLN A 749 -14.47 -24.93 17.31
CA GLN A 749 -13.02 -24.94 17.04
C GLN A 749 -12.21 -25.17 18.31
N PRO A 750 -11.11 -25.94 18.25
CA PRO A 750 -10.11 -25.94 19.31
C PRO A 750 -9.37 -24.60 19.37
N ALA A 751 -8.53 -24.43 20.40
CA ALA A 751 -7.58 -23.31 20.46
C ALA A 751 -6.62 -23.33 19.25
N HIS A 752 -6.12 -22.16 18.82
CA HIS A 752 -5.10 -22.01 17.77
C HIS A 752 -5.47 -22.75 16.48
N SER A 753 -6.65 -22.51 15.95
CA SER A 753 -7.13 -23.26 14.78
C SER A 753 -7.91 -22.38 13.80
N VAL A 754 -8.14 -22.92 12.62
CA VAL A 754 -9.04 -22.36 11.62
C VAL A 754 -9.99 -23.42 11.10
N GLN A 755 -11.26 -23.04 10.92
CA GLN A 755 -12.22 -23.82 10.15
C GLN A 755 -12.44 -23.14 8.82
N LEU A 756 -12.09 -23.81 7.75
CA LEU A 756 -12.26 -23.32 6.38
C LEU A 756 -13.36 -24.12 5.68
N LEU A 757 -14.49 -23.48 5.41
CA LEU A 757 -15.67 -24.14 4.85
C LEU A 757 -15.95 -23.66 3.43
N LYS A 758 -15.98 -24.57 2.49
CA LYS A 758 -16.56 -24.37 1.16
C LYS A 758 -18.07 -24.48 1.24
N ILE A 759 -18.78 -23.45 0.82
CA ILE A 759 -20.24 -23.37 0.83
C ILE A 759 -20.73 -23.34 -0.61
N VAL A 760 -21.53 -24.32 -1.00
CA VAL A 760 -22.02 -24.48 -2.36
C VAL A 760 -23.56 -24.44 -2.39
N ASP A 761 -24.13 -23.51 -3.17
CA ASP A 761 -25.56 -23.52 -3.49
C ASP A 761 -25.86 -24.68 -4.45
N THR A 762 -26.50 -25.72 -3.95
CA THR A 762 -26.78 -26.95 -4.72
C THR A 762 -27.88 -26.76 -5.78
N ALA A 763 -28.60 -25.65 -5.77
CA ALA A 763 -29.61 -25.32 -6.77
C ALA A 763 -29.02 -24.56 -7.97
N VAL A 764 -27.80 -24.05 -7.87
CA VAL A 764 -27.09 -23.37 -8.97
C VAL A 764 -26.16 -24.39 -9.63
N PRO A 765 -26.31 -24.67 -10.94
CA PRO A 765 -25.41 -25.56 -11.64
C PRO A 765 -24.00 -24.94 -11.76
N ALA A 766 -22.99 -25.80 -11.81
CA ALA A 766 -21.64 -25.39 -12.19
C ALA A 766 -21.63 -24.90 -13.65
N ALA A 767 -20.86 -23.87 -13.92
CA ALA A 767 -20.80 -23.25 -15.22
C ALA A 767 -19.34 -23.07 -15.70
N THR A 768 -19.14 -23.03 -17.01
CA THR A 768 -17.83 -22.79 -17.62
C THR A 768 -17.47 -21.31 -17.65
N PRO A 769 -16.18 -20.95 -17.48
CA PRO A 769 -15.70 -19.60 -17.79
C PRO A 769 -16.02 -19.21 -19.24
N SER A 770 -16.47 -17.98 -19.44
CA SER A 770 -16.61 -17.40 -20.77
C SER A 770 -15.28 -16.78 -21.18
N VAL A 771 -14.63 -17.33 -22.23
CA VAL A 771 -13.28 -16.94 -22.64
C VAL A 771 -13.24 -16.62 -24.12
N SER A 772 -12.55 -15.57 -24.51
CA SER A 772 -12.12 -15.25 -25.87
C SER A 772 -10.61 -15.42 -26.02
N ILE A 773 -10.16 -15.70 -27.26
CA ILE A 773 -8.73 -15.85 -27.57
C ILE A 773 -8.33 -14.92 -28.71
N GLU A 774 -7.14 -14.37 -28.61
CA GLU A 774 -6.47 -13.60 -29.65
C GLU A 774 -5.22 -14.37 -30.09
N VAL A 775 -5.25 -14.86 -31.32
CA VAL A 775 -4.15 -15.62 -31.95
C VAL A 775 -3.97 -15.06 -33.35
N PRO A 776 -2.75 -14.68 -33.76
CA PRO A 776 -2.48 -14.27 -35.17
C PRO A 776 -2.83 -15.36 -36.16
N ASN A 777 -3.50 -15.01 -37.27
CA ASN A 777 -3.84 -15.98 -38.31
C ASN A 777 -2.62 -16.49 -39.10
N HIS A 778 -1.53 -15.69 -39.12
CA HIS A 778 -0.30 -15.99 -39.87
C HIS A 778 0.93 -15.63 -39.05
N ALA A 779 2.00 -16.38 -39.21
CA ALA A 779 3.34 -16.11 -38.69
C ALA A 779 4.40 -16.61 -39.70
N LYS A 780 5.66 -16.24 -39.45
CA LYS A 780 6.83 -16.81 -40.13
C LYS A 780 7.54 -17.81 -39.23
N VAL A 781 8.28 -18.72 -39.84
CA VAL A 781 9.20 -19.59 -39.09
C VAL A 781 10.17 -18.72 -38.27
N ASP A 782 10.41 -19.10 -37.03
CA ASP A 782 11.24 -18.38 -35.99
C ASP A 782 10.70 -16.98 -35.60
N GLU A 783 9.50 -16.59 -36.04
CA GLU A 783 8.86 -15.36 -35.58
C GLU A 783 8.13 -15.61 -34.22
N THR A 784 8.46 -14.81 -33.21
CA THR A 784 7.75 -14.86 -31.95
C THR A 784 6.37 -14.23 -32.10
N VAL A 785 5.32 -15.03 -31.95
CA VAL A 785 3.92 -14.57 -31.92
C VAL A 785 3.43 -14.48 -30.47
N LYS A 786 2.62 -13.45 -30.19
CA LYS A 786 1.94 -13.30 -28.91
C LYS A 786 0.52 -13.85 -29.05
N LEU A 787 0.10 -14.62 -28.04
CA LEU A 787 -1.24 -15.15 -27.90
C LEU A 787 -1.82 -14.65 -26.59
N ALA A 788 -3.11 -14.30 -26.57
CA ALA A 788 -3.77 -13.80 -25.38
C ALA A 788 -5.16 -14.43 -25.22
N ALA A 789 -5.56 -14.58 -23.97
CA ALA A 789 -6.89 -14.99 -23.54
C ALA A 789 -7.52 -13.94 -22.64
N THR A 790 -8.80 -13.65 -22.86
CA THR A 790 -9.57 -12.73 -22.02
C THR A 790 -10.80 -13.45 -21.49
N ALA A 791 -10.93 -13.51 -20.17
CA ALA A 791 -12.12 -14.03 -19.50
C ALA A 791 -13.14 -12.92 -19.25
N ASP A 792 -14.43 -13.26 -19.31
CA ASP A 792 -15.50 -12.33 -18.93
C ASP A 792 -15.40 -12.01 -17.42
N PRO A 793 -15.18 -10.76 -17.04
CA PRO A 793 -15.03 -10.37 -15.63
C PRO A 793 -16.30 -10.56 -14.81
N ASN A 794 -17.47 -10.65 -15.45
CA ASN A 794 -18.78 -10.85 -14.80
C ASN A 794 -19.24 -12.32 -14.86
N GLY A 795 -18.44 -13.20 -15.47
CA GLY A 795 -18.72 -14.62 -15.60
C GLY A 795 -18.17 -15.45 -14.45
N VAL A 796 -18.13 -16.77 -14.67
CA VAL A 796 -17.40 -17.69 -13.77
C VAL A 796 -15.91 -17.38 -13.84
N PRO A 797 -15.23 -17.17 -12.72
CA PRO A 797 -13.80 -16.88 -12.72
C PRO A 797 -12.96 -17.98 -13.33
N ALA A 798 -12.00 -17.59 -14.16
CA ALA A 798 -10.96 -18.45 -14.71
C ALA A 798 -9.77 -18.48 -13.73
N LEU A 799 -9.23 -19.67 -13.46
CA LEU A 799 -8.13 -19.89 -12.51
C LEU A 799 -6.79 -20.13 -13.18
N SER A 800 -6.79 -20.81 -14.33
CA SER A 800 -5.58 -21.17 -15.06
C SER A 800 -5.82 -21.20 -16.56
N TYR A 801 -4.78 -21.00 -17.34
CA TYR A 801 -4.81 -20.95 -18.80
C TYR A 801 -3.69 -21.83 -19.34
N HIS A 802 -4.03 -22.88 -20.11
CA HIS A 802 -3.09 -23.85 -20.67
C HIS A 802 -3.18 -23.81 -22.18
N TRP A 803 -2.12 -23.39 -22.83
CA TRP A 803 -2.00 -23.34 -24.30
C TRP A 803 -1.26 -24.56 -24.83
N ASP A 804 -1.84 -25.23 -25.80
CA ASP A 804 -1.20 -26.21 -26.65
C ASP A 804 -1.06 -25.58 -28.04
N PHE A 805 0.18 -25.39 -28.50
CA PHE A 805 0.44 -24.70 -29.76
C PHE A 805 0.27 -25.59 -31.00
N GLY A 806 0.02 -26.89 -30.80
CA GLY A 806 -0.20 -27.86 -31.90
C GLY A 806 1.07 -28.36 -32.57
N ASP A 807 2.25 -27.96 -32.08
CA ASP A 807 3.57 -28.43 -32.54
C ASP A 807 4.24 -29.37 -31.52
N GLY A 808 3.51 -29.77 -30.47
CA GLY A 808 4.00 -30.61 -29.39
C GLY A 808 4.56 -29.82 -28.21
N THR A 809 4.48 -28.49 -28.25
CA THR A 809 4.86 -27.60 -27.11
C THR A 809 3.64 -26.97 -26.49
N SER A 810 3.76 -26.57 -25.23
CA SER A 810 2.69 -25.94 -24.44
C SER A 810 3.24 -24.91 -23.49
N GLU A 811 2.39 -23.96 -23.06
CA GLU A 811 2.72 -22.92 -22.10
C GLU A 811 1.49 -22.56 -21.24
N GLN A 812 1.73 -21.98 -20.06
CA GLN A 812 0.68 -21.49 -19.14
C GLN A 812 0.70 -19.98 -19.04
N GLY A 813 -0.48 -19.37 -18.86
CA GLY A 813 -0.65 -17.93 -18.67
C GLY A 813 -1.74 -17.33 -19.54
N ARG A 814 -2.25 -16.18 -19.15
CA ARG A 814 -3.24 -15.44 -19.98
C ARG A 814 -2.63 -14.89 -21.26
N GLN A 815 -1.35 -14.52 -21.21
CA GLN A 815 -0.58 -14.05 -22.34
C GLN A 815 0.68 -14.90 -22.44
N VAL A 816 0.88 -15.48 -23.62
CA VAL A 816 2.04 -16.33 -23.89
C VAL A 816 2.70 -15.90 -25.19
N ALA A 817 3.98 -16.28 -25.36
CA ALA A 817 4.73 -15.99 -26.58
C ALA A 817 5.34 -17.28 -27.11
N HIS A 818 5.11 -17.58 -28.40
CA HIS A 818 5.59 -18.80 -29.00
C HIS A 818 6.25 -18.55 -30.38
N ALA A 819 7.21 -19.39 -30.76
CA ALA A 819 7.87 -19.33 -32.07
C ALA A 819 7.88 -20.74 -32.70
N TYR A 820 7.22 -20.87 -33.85
CA TYR A 820 7.19 -22.12 -34.59
C TYR A 820 8.48 -22.32 -35.39
N THR A 821 9.10 -23.47 -35.26
CA THR A 821 10.37 -23.79 -35.94
C THR A 821 10.19 -24.40 -37.34
N MET A 822 8.98 -24.82 -37.70
CA MET A 822 8.66 -25.38 -39.02
C MET A 822 7.44 -24.70 -39.65
N SER A 823 7.40 -24.65 -40.98
CA SER A 823 6.23 -24.20 -41.73
C SER A 823 5.09 -25.20 -41.63
N GLY A 824 3.86 -24.73 -41.54
CA GLY A 824 2.67 -25.58 -41.41
C GLY A 824 1.43 -24.82 -40.96
N THR A 825 0.33 -25.55 -40.84
CA THR A 825 -0.87 -25.05 -40.18
C THR A 825 -1.01 -25.78 -38.85
N TYR A 826 -0.99 -25.02 -37.78
CA TYR A 826 -1.06 -25.53 -36.40
C TYR A 826 -2.43 -25.22 -35.80
N THR A 827 -2.98 -26.17 -35.07
CA THR A 827 -4.20 -25.96 -34.27
C THR A 827 -3.78 -25.55 -32.83
N VAL A 828 -3.98 -24.27 -32.52
CA VAL A 828 -3.76 -23.76 -31.17
C VAL A 828 -5.00 -24.05 -30.33
N ARG A 829 -4.81 -24.69 -29.18
CA ARG A 829 -5.87 -24.98 -28.24
C ARG A 829 -5.58 -24.27 -26.91
N LEU A 830 -6.60 -23.62 -26.36
CA LEU A 830 -6.59 -23.09 -25.00
C LEU A 830 -7.56 -23.91 -24.15
N THR A 831 -7.07 -24.35 -22.99
CA THR A 831 -7.87 -24.99 -21.94
C THR A 831 -7.85 -24.07 -20.72
N VAL A 832 -9.02 -23.74 -20.15
CA VAL A 832 -9.17 -22.82 -19.03
C VAL A 832 -9.94 -23.49 -17.92
N ASP A 833 -9.34 -23.59 -16.74
CA ASP A 833 -9.99 -24.12 -15.53
C ASP A 833 -10.86 -23.05 -14.88
N GLY A 834 -12.10 -23.37 -14.62
CA GLY A 834 -13.03 -22.51 -13.89
C GLY A 834 -13.06 -22.79 -12.40
N VAL A 835 -13.45 -21.79 -11.61
CA VAL A 835 -13.58 -21.90 -10.16
C VAL A 835 -14.55 -22.98 -9.71
N ASP A 836 -15.55 -23.29 -10.53
CA ASP A 836 -16.52 -24.39 -10.31
C ASP A 836 -15.96 -25.80 -10.64
N GLY A 837 -14.70 -25.91 -11.07
CA GLY A 837 -14.09 -27.16 -11.51
C GLY A 837 -14.52 -27.60 -12.91
N VAL A 838 -15.17 -26.72 -13.68
CA VAL A 838 -15.58 -26.96 -15.07
C VAL A 838 -14.59 -26.28 -16.01
N VAL A 839 -14.18 -27.03 -17.03
CA VAL A 839 -13.15 -26.60 -17.98
C VAL A 839 -13.79 -25.99 -19.24
N ALA A 840 -13.29 -24.83 -19.66
CA ALA A 840 -13.60 -24.24 -20.95
C ALA A 840 -12.49 -24.54 -21.96
N GLU A 841 -12.87 -24.85 -23.21
CA GLU A 841 -11.93 -25.06 -24.32
C GLU A 841 -12.20 -24.08 -25.44
N LYS A 842 -11.12 -23.53 -26.02
CA LYS A 842 -11.14 -22.74 -27.26
C LYS A 842 -10.05 -23.25 -28.22
N GLN A 843 -10.34 -23.19 -29.47
CA GLN A 843 -9.33 -23.55 -30.49
C GLN A 843 -9.41 -22.62 -31.69
N THR A 844 -8.27 -22.41 -32.33
CA THR A 844 -8.12 -21.68 -33.58
C THR A 844 -6.93 -22.24 -34.34
N SER A 845 -6.67 -21.75 -35.54
CA SER A 845 -5.52 -22.16 -36.31
C SER A 845 -4.62 -21.00 -36.69
N ILE A 846 -3.32 -21.25 -36.73
CA ILE A 846 -2.29 -20.34 -37.23
C ILE A 846 -1.55 -20.96 -38.40
N SER A 847 -1.35 -20.21 -39.48
CA SER A 847 -0.58 -20.61 -40.65
C SER A 847 0.83 -20.04 -40.61
N VAL A 848 1.81 -20.89 -40.48
CA VAL A 848 3.23 -20.50 -40.39
C VAL A 848 3.89 -20.69 -41.76
N ASN A 849 4.41 -19.60 -42.31
CA ASN A 849 5.03 -19.58 -43.64
C ASN A 849 6.53 -19.29 -43.50
N GLY A 850 7.33 -19.86 -44.40
CA GLY A 850 8.77 -19.61 -44.51
C GLY A 850 9.55 -20.86 -44.90
N THR A 851 10.80 -20.66 -45.14
CA THR A 851 11.73 -21.77 -45.39
C THR A 851 12.40 -22.17 -44.09
N GLU A 852 12.29 -23.44 -43.74
CA GLU A 852 13.06 -24.03 -42.65
C GLU A 852 14.54 -23.77 -42.84
N LYS A 853 15.21 -23.31 -41.75
CA LYS A 853 16.67 -23.37 -41.73
C LYS A 853 17.07 -24.84 -41.58
N ILE A 854 17.25 -25.51 -42.69
CA ILE A 854 17.83 -26.85 -42.70
C ILE A 854 19.28 -26.67 -42.23
N GLY A 855 19.54 -26.98 -40.99
CA GLY A 855 20.90 -27.14 -40.48
C GLY A 855 21.51 -28.29 -41.26
N LEU A 856 22.32 -27.95 -42.25
CA LEU A 856 23.12 -28.98 -42.95
C LEU A 856 23.97 -29.66 -41.86
N PRO A 857 23.89 -31.00 -41.74
CA PRO A 857 24.77 -31.72 -40.85
C PRO A 857 26.22 -31.44 -41.27
N THR A 858 27.01 -30.89 -40.36
CA THR A 858 28.45 -30.67 -40.60
C THR A 858 29.06 -32.03 -40.81
N ARG A 859 29.26 -32.46 -42.06
CA ARG A 859 30.05 -33.64 -42.35
C ARG A 859 31.50 -33.25 -42.05
N TYR A 860 32.03 -33.81 -40.99
CA TYR A 860 33.48 -33.88 -40.80
C TYR A 860 34.06 -34.79 -41.87
N TYR A 861 34.79 -34.21 -42.85
CA TYR A 861 35.71 -34.97 -43.69
C TYR A 861 36.99 -35.18 -42.88
N GLU A 862 37.18 -36.38 -42.33
CA GLU A 862 38.50 -36.84 -41.97
C GLU A 862 39.31 -37.03 -43.27
N GLY A 863 40.15 -36.06 -43.52
CA GLY A 863 41.10 -36.17 -44.62
C GLY A 863 42.21 -37.18 -44.18
N GLU A 864 42.25 -38.32 -44.84
CA GLU A 864 43.39 -39.20 -44.80
C GLU A 864 44.62 -38.42 -45.26
N ARG A 865 45.61 -38.25 -44.36
CA ARG A 865 46.97 -37.87 -44.73
C ARG A 865 47.68 -39.08 -45.34
N ASN A 866 47.77 -39.12 -46.64
CA ASN A 866 48.72 -40.00 -47.31
C ASN A 866 50.14 -39.41 -47.12
N SER A 867 50.95 -40.13 -46.39
CA SER A 867 52.42 -39.96 -46.28
C SER A 867 53.11 -40.24 -47.62
N VAL A 868 53.91 -39.30 -48.12
CA VAL A 868 55.16 -39.54 -48.74
C VAL A 868 56.28 -38.76 -48.11
#